data_0b64972116cfbf067dc745156cd5caa6
#
_entry.id   0b64972116cfbf067dc745156cd5caa6
#
_cell.length_a   1.000
_cell.length_b   1.000
_cell.length_c   1.000
_cell.angle_alpha   90.00
_cell.angle_beta   90.00
_cell.angle_gamma   90.00
#
_symmetry.space_group_name_H-M   'P 1'
#
loop_
_entity.id
_entity.type
_entity.pdbx_description
1 polymer ?
#
loop_
_entity_poly.entity_id
_entity_poly.type
_entity_poly.pdbx_seq_one_letter_code
_entity_poly.pdbx_strand_id
1 'polypeptide(L)'
;MKKTLFATLFLGVMAISANAQLSSNPYKFLGNITTSYNVDAGGGVPQFYKLWNQITCENESKWASVEGNRGNFNWGGADNAFNYAKRHGFTHKFHALVWGSQYPNWLSSLPAGERFTAMTNWFDHAKAHYETLPMIDVVNEAVSNIQGNPHQPGNPMIKETLGGGGKTGYDWLIKAFEMAYERWPDAILIYNDFNSLRWDVDNYITLVQTLRDAGAPIDAYGNQSHDLGDDRYGKISEAELKSVLKKQQDALQMPMFVTELDINIANDAQQKAQYQIVLPLLWEAPYCAGVTLWGYVHGATWVDNSGLYKNGVERPAMTWIKEYMQTDAAKNAVGPLPGTKKEASIYIRPAALKVASGDVLPIKVRAKMATKTIDNIKLYVGSELIATMTEAPYITEYTASSTGQKTLKAVVTTTDGSTYERLSRIQVLSGTTKREPYNETVPELPSTINADEFDQGLSGISYYNVSRQNFTTTALKNGAWMEYTVDVKEDGLYSMEVEVASMTDGGMFHLSEYGFDNLTFHTNITQVPNTGSATTFQTLRCPMTEPLTAGRHTFCLNIDKGGFYIKSMTFKALPEVELPGTLEAEDFTNGDGVNIISGNGGLVLGNTTSGEWVEYAVNITEPGKFGTYSYEATVSSAVEGSSFKMTLIESDGTEKSLGTVTVPNTGSLNTYQVKTGKIFTPIKKGKQTLRINIVNGGCNIDKLKLICATGIISAETEQTATEAQWFSPDGRRLSAPQKGLNLERTVINGQTVTRKVIR
;
A
#
# COMPACT_ATOMS: atom_id res chain seq x y z
N MET A 1 -61.10 37.48 -15.25
CA MET A 1 -60.43 36.72 -16.30
C MET A 1 -59.20 36.01 -15.70
N LYS A 2 -59.38 34.75 -15.32
CA LYS A 2 -58.31 33.90 -14.76
C LYS A 2 -57.69 33.16 -15.93
N LYS A 3 -56.32 33.35 -16.14
CA LYS A 3 -55.55 32.57 -17.10
C LYS A 3 -55.00 31.36 -16.38
N THR A 4 -55.47 30.18 -16.71
CA THR A 4 -54.98 28.89 -16.28
C THR A 4 -53.82 28.52 -17.17
N LEU A 5 -52.62 28.36 -16.57
CA LEU A 5 -51.40 27.90 -17.25
C LEU A 5 -51.34 26.36 -17.13
N PHE A 6 -51.52 25.67 -18.25
CA PHE A 6 -51.29 24.23 -18.36
C PHE A 6 -49.78 23.99 -18.47
N ALA A 7 -49.20 23.41 -17.45
CA ALA A 7 -47.85 22.86 -17.51
C ALA A 7 -47.93 21.40 -17.99
N THR A 8 -47.53 21.18 -19.22
CA THR A 8 -47.44 19.84 -19.82
C THR A 8 -46.13 19.20 -19.29
N LEU A 9 -46.28 18.25 -18.39
CA LEU A 9 -45.18 17.44 -17.90
C LEU A 9 -44.81 16.40 -18.96
N PHE A 10 -43.71 16.60 -19.70
CA PHE A 10 -43.13 15.58 -20.57
C PHE A 10 -42.48 14.53 -19.69
N LEU A 11 -43.15 13.45 -19.37
CA LEU A 11 -42.52 12.21 -18.92
C LEU A 11 -41.83 11.60 -20.14
N GLY A 12 -40.52 11.85 -20.25
CA GLY A 12 -39.65 11.07 -21.11
C GLY A 12 -39.55 9.66 -20.56
N VAL A 13 -40.40 8.75 -21.04
CA VAL A 13 -40.14 7.31 -20.88
C VAL A 13 -38.93 6.99 -21.72
N MET A 14 -37.75 6.96 -21.09
CA MET A 14 -36.63 6.22 -21.65
C MET A 14 -37.06 4.77 -21.70
N ALA A 15 -37.40 4.30 -22.88
CA ALA A 15 -37.50 2.88 -23.17
C ALA A 15 -36.10 2.29 -22.99
N ILE A 16 -35.82 1.83 -21.79
CA ILE A 16 -34.71 0.92 -21.55
C ILE A 16 -35.08 -0.33 -22.34
N SER A 17 -34.47 -0.52 -23.52
CA SER A 17 -34.50 -1.80 -24.20
C SER A 17 -34.00 -2.83 -23.18
N ALA A 18 -34.93 -3.66 -22.70
CA ALA A 18 -34.61 -4.78 -21.82
C ALA A 18 -33.72 -5.77 -22.62
N ASN A 19 -32.44 -5.52 -22.66
CA ASN A 19 -31.44 -6.55 -22.98
C ASN A 19 -31.45 -7.51 -21.80
N ALA A 20 -32.08 -8.63 -21.97
CA ALA A 20 -32.25 -9.63 -20.92
C ALA A 20 -30.91 -10.27 -20.59
N GLN A 21 -30.17 -9.67 -19.64
CA GLN A 21 -29.09 -10.33 -18.92
C GLN A 21 -29.61 -11.57 -18.23
N LEU A 22 -28.74 -12.56 -17.96
CA LEU A 22 -29.17 -13.80 -17.30
C LEU A 22 -29.79 -13.53 -15.93
N SER A 23 -29.19 -12.62 -15.15
CA SER A 23 -29.73 -12.21 -13.86
C SER A 23 -30.53 -10.91 -13.98
N SER A 24 -31.76 -10.94 -13.53
CA SER A 24 -32.61 -9.75 -13.28
C SER A 24 -32.72 -9.42 -11.79
N ASN A 25 -31.95 -10.09 -10.93
CA ASN A 25 -31.97 -9.89 -9.48
C ASN A 25 -31.42 -8.49 -9.14
N PRO A 26 -32.16 -7.64 -8.39
CA PRO A 26 -31.72 -6.28 -8.06
C PRO A 26 -30.70 -6.22 -6.91
N TYR A 27 -30.48 -7.31 -6.20
CA TYR A 27 -29.58 -7.37 -5.02
C TYR A 27 -28.23 -7.99 -5.34
N LYS A 28 -28.11 -8.76 -6.43
CA LYS A 28 -26.93 -9.56 -6.76
C LYS A 28 -26.58 -9.45 -8.23
N PHE A 29 -25.32 -9.57 -8.54
CA PHE A 29 -24.85 -9.69 -9.92
C PHE A 29 -24.45 -11.13 -10.25
N LEU A 30 -24.59 -11.49 -11.54
CA LEU A 30 -23.95 -12.62 -12.15
C LEU A 30 -22.94 -12.12 -13.18
N GLY A 31 -21.66 -12.25 -12.86
CA GLY A 31 -20.56 -11.70 -13.63
C GLY A 31 -19.68 -12.72 -14.31
N ASN A 32 -18.74 -12.22 -15.09
CA ASN A 32 -17.66 -13.00 -15.70
C ASN A 32 -16.42 -12.16 -15.92
N ILE A 33 -15.35 -12.79 -16.42
CA ILE A 33 -14.10 -12.14 -16.77
C ILE A 33 -14.02 -11.82 -18.27
N THR A 34 -13.05 -10.99 -18.66
CA THR A 34 -12.59 -10.84 -20.04
C THR A 34 -12.14 -12.19 -20.61
N THR A 35 -12.19 -12.35 -21.92
CA THR A 35 -11.75 -13.56 -22.60
C THR A 35 -10.56 -13.23 -23.50
N SER A 36 -9.37 -13.68 -23.14
CA SER A 36 -8.14 -13.42 -23.90
C SER A 36 -7.99 -11.93 -24.27
N TYR A 37 -8.09 -11.05 -23.27
CA TYR A 37 -8.03 -9.58 -23.39
C TYR A 37 -9.22 -8.91 -24.14
N ASN A 38 -10.24 -9.67 -24.51
CA ASN A 38 -11.45 -9.14 -25.14
C ASN A 38 -12.65 -9.23 -24.21
N VAL A 39 -13.58 -8.28 -24.29
CA VAL A 39 -14.84 -8.33 -23.54
C VAL A 39 -15.82 -9.25 -24.26
N ASP A 40 -16.07 -9.02 -25.55
CA ASP A 40 -16.90 -9.90 -26.37
C ASP A 40 -16.03 -11.02 -26.96
N ALA A 41 -16.34 -12.26 -26.61
CA ALA A 41 -15.54 -13.43 -27.00
C ALA A 41 -15.58 -13.76 -28.50
N GLY A 42 -16.62 -13.34 -29.21
CA GLY A 42 -16.81 -13.68 -30.62
C GLY A 42 -17.13 -15.15 -30.85
N GLY A 43 -16.83 -15.68 -32.04
CA GLY A 43 -16.92 -17.12 -32.34
C GLY A 43 -18.31 -17.78 -32.15
N GLY A 44 -19.39 -17.03 -32.30
CA GLY A 44 -20.75 -17.52 -32.08
C GLY A 44 -21.25 -17.42 -30.63
N VAL A 45 -20.39 -16.99 -29.71
CA VAL A 45 -20.77 -16.72 -28.32
C VAL A 45 -21.53 -15.38 -28.25
N PRO A 46 -22.66 -15.27 -27.53
CA PRO A 46 -23.37 -13.99 -27.36
C PRO A 46 -22.48 -12.89 -26.79
N GLN A 47 -22.77 -11.66 -27.12
CA GLN A 47 -22.04 -10.51 -26.56
C GLN A 47 -22.16 -10.50 -25.03
N PHE A 48 -21.10 -10.07 -24.34
CA PHE A 48 -20.95 -10.12 -22.91
C PHE A 48 -22.17 -9.53 -22.16
N TYR A 49 -22.60 -8.33 -22.52
CA TYR A 49 -23.71 -7.63 -21.87
C TYR A 49 -25.09 -8.35 -22.00
N LYS A 50 -25.23 -9.31 -22.91
CA LYS A 50 -26.44 -10.14 -23.03
C LYS A 50 -26.47 -11.30 -22.05
N LEU A 51 -25.34 -11.62 -21.45
CA LEU A 51 -25.19 -12.71 -20.51
C LEU A 51 -24.96 -12.22 -19.08
N TRP A 52 -24.01 -11.32 -18.90
CA TRP A 52 -23.46 -10.94 -17.61
C TRP A 52 -23.75 -9.47 -17.27
N ASN A 53 -23.89 -9.17 -15.99
CA ASN A 53 -24.11 -7.82 -15.46
C ASN A 53 -23.03 -7.37 -14.47
N GLN A 54 -21.88 -8.03 -14.48
CA GLN A 54 -20.64 -7.60 -13.81
C GLN A 54 -19.45 -8.12 -14.63
N ILE A 55 -18.37 -7.33 -14.69
CA ILE A 55 -17.13 -7.70 -15.35
C ILE A 55 -15.93 -7.54 -14.42
N THR A 56 -14.99 -8.48 -14.52
CA THR A 56 -13.65 -8.42 -13.91
C THR A 56 -12.62 -8.63 -15.02
N CYS A 57 -11.54 -7.87 -15.03
CA CYS A 57 -10.39 -8.16 -15.88
C CYS A 57 -9.71 -9.46 -15.41
N GLU A 58 -9.46 -10.41 -16.33
CA GLU A 58 -8.70 -11.61 -15.97
C GLU A 58 -7.26 -11.26 -15.59
N ASN A 59 -6.58 -10.44 -16.43
CA ASN A 59 -5.19 -10.06 -16.24
C ASN A 59 -4.92 -8.56 -16.46
N GLU A 60 -5.75 -7.85 -17.18
CA GLU A 60 -5.46 -6.54 -17.78
C GLU A 60 -5.31 -5.42 -16.76
N SER A 61 -5.91 -5.56 -15.56
CA SER A 61 -5.83 -4.59 -14.47
C SER A 61 -4.77 -4.93 -13.41
N LYS A 62 -4.05 -6.05 -13.56
CA LYS A 62 -2.98 -6.44 -12.65
C LYS A 62 -1.75 -5.55 -12.84
N TRP A 63 -1.01 -5.30 -11.78
CA TRP A 63 0.11 -4.34 -11.78
C TRP A 63 1.14 -4.63 -12.88
N ALA A 64 1.56 -5.91 -13.04
CA ALA A 64 2.52 -6.26 -14.10
C ALA A 64 2.00 -5.99 -15.52
N SER A 65 0.68 -6.10 -15.74
CA SER A 65 0.07 -5.83 -17.05
C SER A 65 -0.01 -4.34 -17.35
N VAL A 66 -0.22 -3.52 -16.33
CA VAL A 66 -0.35 -2.07 -16.45
C VAL A 66 1.01 -1.38 -16.48
N GLU A 67 1.94 -1.76 -15.58
CA GLU A 67 3.25 -1.14 -15.44
C GLU A 67 4.38 -2.16 -15.68
N GLY A 68 4.38 -2.78 -16.84
CA GLY A 68 5.44 -3.73 -17.24
C GLY A 68 6.85 -3.12 -17.24
N ASN A 69 6.96 -1.83 -17.53
CA ASN A 69 8.18 -1.03 -17.39
C ASN A 69 7.94 0.11 -16.39
N ARG A 70 8.85 0.31 -15.45
CA ARG A 70 8.76 1.30 -14.36
C ARG A 70 8.40 2.69 -14.89
N GLY A 71 7.34 3.29 -14.35
CA GLY A 71 6.85 4.62 -14.72
C GLY A 71 6.06 4.70 -16.02
N ASN A 72 5.82 3.57 -16.71
CA ASN A 72 5.04 3.53 -17.94
C ASN A 72 3.74 2.74 -17.73
N PHE A 73 2.65 3.46 -17.46
CA PHE A 73 1.35 2.89 -17.15
C PHE A 73 0.48 2.75 -18.42
N ASN A 74 0.15 1.52 -18.80
CA ASN A 74 -0.73 1.19 -19.91
C ASN A 74 -2.08 0.64 -19.41
N TRP A 75 -3.08 1.48 -19.35
CA TRP A 75 -4.41 1.13 -18.88
C TRP A 75 -5.34 0.57 -19.97
N GLY A 76 -4.92 0.58 -21.26
CA GLY A 76 -5.79 0.29 -22.40
C GLY A 76 -6.55 -1.04 -22.31
N GLY A 77 -5.94 -2.09 -21.77
CA GLY A 77 -6.59 -3.38 -21.56
C GLY A 77 -7.71 -3.30 -20.52
N ALA A 78 -7.43 -2.71 -19.35
CA ALA A 78 -8.40 -2.54 -18.28
C ALA A 78 -9.52 -1.58 -18.69
N ASP A 79 -9.20 -0.48 -19.39
CA ASP A 79 -10.17 0.50 -19.90
C ASP A 79 -11.23 -0.13 -20.81
N ASN A 80 -10.86 -1.14 -21.58
CA ASN A 80 -11.81 -1.86 -22.43
C ASN A 80 -12.96 -2.44 -21.59
N ALA A 81 -12.65 -3.12 -20.49
CA ALA A 81 -13.64 -3.72 -19.59
C ALA A 81 -14.43 -2.66 -18.83
N PHE A 82 -13.76 -1.65 -18.26
CA PHE A 82 -14.41 -0.56 -17.51
C PHE A 82 -15.36 0.25 -18.37
N ASN A 83 -14.91 0.68 -19.55
CA ASN A 83 -15.72 1.44 -20.47
C ASN A 83 -16.90 0.61 -21.03
N TYR A 84 -16.69 -0.70 -21.19
CA TYR A 84 -17.77 -1.61 -21.58
C TYR A 84 -18.86 -1.67 -20.51
N ALA A 85 -18.47 -1.90 -19.24
CA ALA A 85 -19.39 -1.89 -18.11
C ALA A 85 -20.17 -0.58 -18.03
N LYS A 86 -19.50 0.56 -18.14
CA LYS A 86 -20.10 1.91 -18.12
C LYS A 86 -21.10 2.11 -19.24
N ARG A 87 -20.77 1.69 -20.49
CA ARG A 87 -21.68 1.82 -21.63
C ARG A 87 -22.95 0.98 -21.48
N HIS A 88 -22.84 -0.18 -20.84
CA HIS A 88 -23.97 -1.10 -20.68
C HIS A 88 -24.65 -1.03 -19.31
N GLY A 89 -24.23 -0.11 -18.44
CA GLY A 89 -24.89 0.19 -17.16
C GLY A 89 -24.78 -0.91 -16.11
N PHE A 90 -23.69 -1.69 -16.10
CA PHE A 90 -23.43 -2.69 -15.08
C PHE A 90 -22.10 -2.43 -14.34
N THR A 91 -21.86 -3.16 -13.27
CA THR A 91 -20.72 -2.93 -12.38
C THR A 91 -19.45 -3.65 -12.86
N HIS A 92 -18.31 -3.19 -12.41
CA HIS A 92 -17.03 -3.86 -12.60
C HIS A 92 -16.30 -4.03 -11.26
N LYS A 93 -15.36 -4.97 -11.20
CA LYS A 93 -14.48 -5.20 -10.06
C LYS A 93 -13.03 -5.05 -10.52
N PHE A 94 -12.26 -4.22 -9.82
CA PHE A 94 -10.83 -4.09 -10.04
C PHE A 94 -10.09 -5.27 -9.41
N HIS A 95 -9.32 -6.01 -10.21
CA HIS A 95 -8.60 -7.21 -9.78
C HIS A 95 -7.15 -7.16 -10.29
N ALA A 96 -6.16 -7.01 -9.42
CA ALA A 96 -6.16 -6.72 -8.00
C ALA A 96 -5.08 -5.66 -7.72
N LEU A 97 -5.19 -4.91 -6.60
CA LEU A 97 -4.17 -3.92 -6.28
C LEU A 97 -2.86 -4.56 -5.81
N VAL A 98 -2.95 -5.56 -4.93
CA VAL A 98 -1.79 -6.25 -4.35
C VAL A 98 -1.91 -7.75 -4.57
N TRP A 99 -0.90 -8.33 -5.17
CA TRP A 99 -0.76 -9.77 -5.30
C TRP A 99 0.73 -10.17 -5.33
N GLY A 100 1.08 -11.25 -4.67
CA GLY A 100 2.44 -11.81 -4.68
C GLY A 100 2.83 -12.52 -5.98
N SER A 101 1.92 -12.58 -6.96
CA SER A 101 2.13 -13.00 -8.34
C SER A 101 1.75 -11.87 -9.28
N GLN A 102 2.19 -11.90 -10.52
CA GLN A 102 1.90 -10.90 -11.56
C GLN A 102 2.12 -9.42 -11.13
N TYR A 103 3.11 -9.17 -10.25
CA TYR A 103 3.70 -7.86 -10.02
C TYR A 103 4.83 -7.61 -11.04
N PRO A 104 5.23 -6.35 -11.30
CA PRO A 104 6.28 -6.06 -12.27
C PRO A 104 7.63 -6.66 -11.87
N ASN A 105 8.31 -7.32 -12.82
CA ASN A 105 9.61 -7.96 -12.55
C ASN A 105 10.69 -7.00 -12.06
N TRP A 106 10.64 -5.73 -12.51
CA TRP A 106 11.59 -4.70 -12.09
C TRP A 106 11.49 -4.36 -10.59
N LEU A 107 10.35 -4.61 -9.93
CA LEU A 107 10.16 -4.32 -8.50
C LEU A 107 11.16 -5.08 -7.63
N SER A 108 11.47 -6.33 -7.96
CA SER A 108 12.39 -7.15 -7.19
C SER A 108 13.84 -6.66 -7.23
N SER A 109 14.19 -5.86 -8.24
CA SER A 109 15.53 -5.27 -8.39
C SER A 109 15.70 -3.96 -7.62
N LEU A 110 14.61 -3.42 -7.05
CA LEU A 110 14.67 -2.19 -6.26
C LEU A 110 15.09 -2.46 -4.83
N PRO A 111 15.80 -1.51 -4.22
CA PRO A 111 16.00 -1.45 -2.79
C PRO A 111 14.67 -1.43 -2.01
N ALA A 112 14.68 -1.86 -0.75
CA ALA A 112 13.46 -2.04 0.04
C ALA A 112 12.63 -0.75 0.17
N GLY A 113 13.26 0.40 0.45
CA GLY A 113 12.58 1.69 0.57
C GLY A 113 11.94 2.15 -0.75
N GLU A 114 12.61 1.92 -1.88
CA GLU A 114 12.04 2.24 -3.19
C GLU A 114 10.85 1.35 -3.59
N ARG A 115 10.80 0.11 -3.08
CA ARG A 115 9.66 -0.79 -3.34
C ARG A 115 8.36 -0.24 -2.76
N PHE A 116 8.41 0.28 -1.53
CA PHE A 116 7.23 0.90 -0.90
C PHE A 116 6.79 2.16 -1.67
N THR A 117 7.73 3.01 -2.07
CA THR A 117 7.45 4.18 -2.93
C THR A 117 6.84 3.75 -4.26
N ALA A 118 7.37 2.70 -4.89
CA ALA A 118 6.80 2.16 -6.13
C ALA A 118 5.39 1.61 -5.94
N MET A 119 5.11 0.91 -4.84
CA MET A 119 3.78 0.43 -4.48
C MET A 119 2.81 1.60 -4.24
N THR A 120 3.25 2.64 -3.54
CA THR A 120 2.46 3.86 -3.32
C THR A 120 2.13 4.54 -4.65
N ASN A 121 3.12 4.71 -5.53
CA ASN A 121 2.93 5.26 -6.86
C ASN A 121 1.94 4.44 -7.71
N TRP A 122 1.97 3.11 -7.60
CA TRP A 122 1.00 2.24 -8.26
C TRP A 122 -0.43 2.56 -7.80
N PHE A 123 -0.67 2.66 -6.49
CA PHE A 123 -1.99 3.02 -5.94
C PHE A 123 -2.41 4.43 -6.39
N ASP A 124 -1.49 5.40 -6.39
CA ASP A 124 -1.77 6.78 -6.77
C ASP A 124 -2.08 6.92 -8.26
N HIS A 125 -1.35 6.23 -9.13
CA HIS A 125 -1.64 6.19 -10.57
C HIS A 125 -2.96 5.48 -10.87
N ALA A 126 -3.27 4.38 -10.17
CA ALA A 126 -4.56 3.71 -10.29
C ALA A 126 -5.71 4.64 -9.83
N LYS A 127 -5.53 5.39 -8.72
CA LYS A 127 -6.49 6.39 -8.26
C LYS A 127 -6.65 7.55 -9.21
N ALA A 128 -5.57 8.07 -9.76
CA ALA A 128 -5.60 9.16 -10.72
C ALA A 128 -6.31 8.76 -12.03
N HIS A 129 -6.15 7.50 -12.45
CA HIS A 129 -6.80 6.97 -13.66
C HIS A 129 -8.27 6.58 -13.43
N TYR A 130 -8.55 5.92 -12.31
CA TYR A 130 -9.90 5.52 -11.88
C TYR A 130 -10.29 6.26 -10.61
N GLU A 131 -10.83 7.46 -10.77
CA GLU A 131 -11.26 8.30 -9.64
C GLU A 131 -12.26 7.58 -8.73
N THR A 132 -13.14 6.77 -9.30
CA THR A 132 -14.13 5.97 -8.58
C THR A 132 -14.09 4.51 -9.02
N LEU A 133 -14.04 3.61 -8.06
CA LEU A 133 -14.13 2.16 -8.25
C LEU A 133 -15.26 1.61 -7.37
N PRO A 134 -16.20 0.82 -7.92
CA PRO A 134 -17.28 0.27 -7.10
C PRO A 134 -16.82 -0.88 -6.19
N MET A 135 -15.93 -1.74 -6.68
CA MET A 135 -15.40 -2.92 -5.98
C MET A 135 -13.93 -3.13 -6.30
N ILE A 136 -13.15 -3.51 -5.30
CA ILE A 136 -11.71 -3.72 -5.43
C ILE A 136 -11.30 -4.98 -4.67
N ASP A 137 -10.67 -5.93 -5.35
CA ASP A 137 -9.86 -6.95 -4.70
C ASP A 137 -8.56 -6.27 -4.26
N VAL A 138 -8.50 -5.85 -2.98
CA VAL A 138 -7.35 -5.10 -2.45
C VAL A 138 -6.12 -5.97 -2.39
N VAL A 139 -6.26 -7.16 -1.80
CA VAL A 139 -5.20 -8.17 -1.76
C VAL A 139 -5.76 -9.48 -2.27
N ASN A 140 -5.01 -10.08 -3.18
CA ASN A 140 -5.29 -11.40 -3.73
C ASN A 140 -4.34 -12.44 -3.15
N GLU A 141 -4.90 -13.55 -2.62
CA GLU A 141 -4.22 -14.79 -2.26
C GLU A 141 -3.10 -14.65 -1.22
N ALA A 142 -3.38 -14.19 -0.01
CA ALA A 142 -2.41 -14.03 1.06
C ALA A 142 -2.49 -15.10 2.16
N VAL A 143 -3.43 -16.04 2.10
CA VAL A 143 -3.44 -17.20 2.98
C VAL A 143 -2.23 -18.07 2.64
N SER A 144 -1.34 -18.23 3.57
CA SER A 144 -0.23 -19.12 3.39
C SER A 144 -0.69 -20.57 3.60
N ASN A 145 -0.71 -21.38 2.53
CA ASN A 145 -0.15 -22.68 2.65
C ASN A 145 -1.04 -23.90 2.68
N ILE A 146 -1.06 -24.58 1.59
CA ILE A 146 -1.22 -26.04 1.59
C ILE A 146 0.17 -26.68 1.58
N GLN A 147 0.46 -27.59 2.52
CA GLN A 147 1.64 -28.46 2.54
C GLN A 147 3.01 -27.77 2.77
N GLY A 148 3.09 -26.72 3.58
CA GLY A 148 4.37 -26.10 3.93
C GLY A 148 4.96 -25.17 2.86
N ASN A 149 4.32 -24.99 1.71
CA ASN A 149 4.73 -24.02 0.72
C ASN A 149 3.91 -22.74 0.89
N PRO A 150 4.53 -21.56 1.14
CA PRO A 150 3.80 -20.31 1.11
C PRO A 150 3.17 -20.18 -0.28
N HIS A 151 1.89 -19.86 -0.32
CA HIS A 151 1.25 -19.39 -1.53
C HIS A 151 2.05 -18.26 -2.11
N GLN A 152 2.08 -18.16 -3.43
CA GLN A 152 2.78 -17.08 -4.14
C GLN A 152 2.46 -15.68 -3.62
N PRO A 153 1.29 -15.41 -3.06
CA PRO A 153 1.05 -14.10 -2.47
C PRO A 153 1.79 -13.88 -1.16
N GLY A 154 2.20 -14.92 -0.53
CA GLY A 154 3.21 -14.86 0.52
C GLY A 154 4.62 -14.63 -0.02
N ASN A 155 4.80 -14.09 -1.25
CA ASN A 155 6.12 -13.67 -1.70
C ASN A 155 6.69 -12.73 -0.63
N PRO A 156 7.79 -13.12 0.03
CA PRO A 156 8.37 -12.36 1.13
C PRO A 156 8.60 -10.90 0.76
N MET A 157 8.98 -10.63 -0.49
CA MET A 157 9.22 -9.27 -0.97
C MET A 157 7.98 -8.38 -0.93
N ILE A 158 6.79 -8.86 -1.36
CA ILE A 158 5.54 -8.06 -1.31
C ILE A 158 5.12 -7.82 0.14
N LYS A 159 5.21 -8.85 1.00
CA LYS A 159 4.97 -8.73 2.44
C LYS A 159 5.93 -7.72 3.09
N GLU A 160 7.23 -7.82 2.79
CA GLU A 160 8.26 -6.90 3.28
C GLU A 160 8.02 -5.47 2.78
N THR A 161 7.67 -5.28 1.51
CA THR A 161 7.37 -3.97 0.93
C THR A 161 6.25 -3.24 1.69
N LEU A 162 5.28 -3.97 2.20
CA LEU A 162 4.15 -3.44 2.98
C LEU A 162 4.37 -3.55 4.50
N GLY A 163 5.61 -3.67 4.98
CA GLY A 163 5.97 -3.58 6.40
C GLY A 163 5.91 -4.88 7.19
N GLY A 164 5.86 -6.04 6.51
CA GLY A 164 5.99 -7.34 7.20
C GLY A 164 4.75 -7.79 7.98
N GLY A 165 4.92 -8.80 8.81
CA GLY A 165 3.83 -9.41 9.57
C GLY A 165 3.40 -8.63 10.80
N GLY A 166 4.31 -7.94 11.44
CA GLY A 166 4.07 -7.14 12.63
C GLY A 166 3.42 -7.91 13.80
N LYS A 167 2.68 -7.19 14.63
CA LYS A 167 1.99 -7.75 15.82
C LYS A 167 0.90 -8.76 15.49
N THR A 168 0.19 -8.58 14.39
CA THR A 168 -0.95 -9.44 14.03
C THR A 168 -0.55 -10.64 13.18
N GLY A 169 0.65 -10.62 12.59
CA GLY A 169 1.09 -11.52 11.52
C GLY A 169 0.62 -11.08 10.12
N TYR A 170 -0.30 -10.11 10.07
CA TYR A 170 -0.98 -9.63 8.86
C TYR A 170 -0.94 -8.09 8.72
N ASP A 171 0.00 -7.41 9.38
CA ASP A 171 0.09 -5.95 9.37
C ASP A 171 0.23 -5.37 7.97
N TRP A 172 0.97 -6.05 7.10
CA TRP A 172 1.10 -5.70 5.69
C TRP A 172 -0.24 -5.70 4.93
N LEU A 173 -1.17 -6.58 5.28
CA LEU A 173 -2.51 -6.59 4.72
C LEU A 173 -3.34 -5.43 5.25
N ILE A 174 -3.26 -5.16 6.57
CA ILE A 174 -3.91 -4.00 7.18
C ILE A 174 -3.48 -2.73 6.46
N LYS A 175 -2.15 -2.57 6.23
CA LYS A 175 -1.60 -1.42 5.50
C LYS A 175 -2.13 -1.32 4.06
N ALA A 176 -2.19 -2.44 3.33
CA ALA A 176 -2.75 -2.45 1.97
C ALA A 176 -4.21 -1.98 1.93
N PHE A 177 -5.03 -2.44 2.89
CA PHE A 177 -6.43 -2.00 3.00
C PHE A 177 -6.54 -0.53 3.41
N GLU A 178 -5.69 -0.02 4.30
CA GLU A 178 -5.64 1.40 4.65
C GLU A 178 -5.28 2.26 3.43
N MET A 179 -4.25 1.90 2.67
CA MET A 179 -3.86 2.57 1.43
C MET A 179 -4.98 2.60 0.39
N ALA A 180 -5.74 1.50 0.27
CA ALA A 180 -6.90 1.43 -0.62
C ALA A 180 -8.04 2.33 -0.14
N TYR A 181 -8.34 2.32 1.17
CA TYR A 181 -9.41 3.12 1.76
C TYR A 181 -9.14 4.63 1.67
N GLU A 182 -7.89 5.06 1.85
CA GLU A 182 -7.49 6.46 1.69
C GLU A 182 -7.83 6.99 0.28
N ARG A 183 -7.72 6.15 -0.73
CA ARG A 183 -7.94 6.49 -2.14
C ARG A 183 -9.37 6.26 -2.60
N TRP A 184 -9.99 5.16 -2.18
CA TRP A 184 -11.35 4.78 -2.58
C TRP A 184 -12.24 4.45 -1.37
N PRO A 185 -12.54 5.43 -0.49
CA PRO A 185 -13.31 5.18 0.74
C PRO A 185 -14.73 4.69 0.48
N ASP A 186 -15.27 4.92 -0.71
CA ASP A 186 -16.64 4.55 -1.11
C ASP A 186 -16.67 3.22 -1.89
N ALA A 187 -15.53 2.63 -2.24
CA ALA A 187 -15.45 1.31 -2.84
C ALA A 187 -15.73 0.20 -1.82
N ILE A 188 -16.25 -0.93 -2.28
CA ILE A 188 -16.30 -2.17 -1.51
C ILE A 188 -14.91 -2.80 -1.57
N LEU A 189 -14.21 -2.84 -0.44
CA LEU A 189 -12.86 -3.36 -0.31
C LEU A 189 -12.90 -4.82 0.10
N ILE A 190 -12.36 -5.70 -0.77
CA ILE A 190 -12.49 -7.16 -0.69
C ILE A 190 -11.10 -7.78 -0.47
N TYR A 191 -11.01 -8.74 0.44
CA TYR A 191 -9.93 -9.70 0.50
C TYR A 191 -10.30 -10.94 -0.30
N ASN A 192 -9.51 -11.37 -1.28
CA ASN A 192 -9.80 -12.45 -2.20
C ASN A 192 -8.81 -13.62 -2.09
N ASP A 193 -9.29 -14.87 -2.03
CA ASP A 193 -8.40 -16.04 -1.98
C ASP A 193 -9.04 -17.33 -2.50
N PHE A 194 -8.18 -18.30 -2.82
CA PHE A 194 -8.57 -19.65 -3.24
C PHE A 194 -8.47 -20.66 -2.09
N ASN A 195 -8.94 -21.87 -2.30
CA ASN A 195 -9.03 -22.95 -1.28
C ASN A 195 -9.83 -22.59 -0.02
N SER A 196 -10.44 -21.44 -0.03
CA SER A 196 -11.17 -20.86 1.10
C SER A 196 -12.47 -21.62 1.43
N LEU A 197 -13.01 -22.40 0.49
CA LEU A 197 -14.22 -23.21 0.68
C LEU A 197 -13.95 -24.69 0.87
N ARG A 198 -12.68 -25.13 0.86
CA ARG A 198 -12.39 -26.57 0.98
C ARG A 198 -11.15 -26.90 1.80
N TRP A 199 -9.98 -26.48 1.37
CA TRP A 199 -8.72 -27.01 1.92
C TRP A 199 -8.05 -26.07 2.93
N ASP A 200 -8.34 -24.78 2.90
CA ASP A 200 -7.69 -23.77 3.76
C ASP A 200 -8.67 -22.90 4.54
N VAL A 201 -9.83 -23.44 4.83
CA VAL A 201 -10.97 -22.73 5.45
C VAL A 201 -10.59 -22.03 6.75
N ASP A 202 -9.86 -22.72 7.64
CA ASP A 202 -9.54 -22.17 8.98
C ASP A 202 -8.51 -21.06 8.93
N ASN A 203 -7.48 -21.20 8.08
CA ASN A 203 -6.49 -20.16 7.87
C ASN A 203 -7.12 -18.92 7.22
N TYR A 204 -7.99 -19.14 6.23
CA TYR A 204 -8.76 -18.07 5.60
C TYR A 204 -9.63 -17.30 6.60
N ILE A 205 -10.41 -18.02 7.39
CA ILE A 205 -11.22 -17.41 8.46
C ILE A 205 -10.34 -16.62 9.44
N THR A 206 -9.24 -17.20 9.88
CA THR A 206 -8.30 -16.55 10.82
C THR A 206 -7.75 -15.24 10.26
N LEU A 207 -7.33 -15.23 8.98
CA LEU A 207 -6.82 -14.03 8.32
C LEU A 207 -7.90 -12.94 8.26
N VAL A 208 -9.07 -13.24 7.69
CA VAL A 208 -10.15 -12.26 7.52
C VAL A 208 -10.64 -11.73 8.87
N GLN A 209 -10.75 -12.60 9.87
CA GLN A 209 -11.08 -12.20 11.23
C GLN A 209 -10.04 -11.25 11.82
N THR A 210 -8.76 -11.55 11.63
CA THR A 210 -7.67 -10.69 12.14
C THR A 210 -7.73 -9.30 11.51
N LEU A 211 -7.93 -9.19 10.20
CA LEU A 211 -8.10 -7.90 9.53
C LEU A 211 -9.29 -7.12 10.09
N ARG A 212 -10.45 -7.78 10.19
CA ARG A 212 -11.67 -7.18 10.72
C ARG A 212 -11.47 -6.71 12.17
N ASP A 213 -10.92 -7.58 13.01
CA ASP A 213 -10.80 -7.35 14.45
C ASP A 213 -9.74 -6.27 14.77
N ALA A 214 -8.70 -6.14 13.92
CA ALA A 214 -7.73 -5.05 13.96
C ALA A 214 -8.27 -3.71 13.43
N GLY A 215 -9.48 -3.68 12.91
CA GLY A 215 -10.12 -2.48 12.38
C GLY A 215 -9.61 -2.05 11.01
N ALA A 216 -9.01 -2.98 10.25
CA ALA A 216 -8.72 -2.73 8.85
C ALA A 216 -10.02 -2.41 8.08
N PRO A 217 -9.96 -1.50 7.08
CA PRO A 217 -11.14 -1.13 6.31
C PRO A 217 -11.52 -2.20 5.27
N ILE A 218 -11.73 -3.44 5.72
CA ILE A 218 -12.23 -4.55 4.93
C ILE A 218 -13.76 -4.59 4.98
N ASP A 219 -14.43 -4.58 3.83
CA ASP A 219 -15.90 -4.58 3.74
C ASP A 219 -16.47 -5.97 3.50
N ALA A 220 -15.76 -6.79 2.75
CA ALA A 220 -16.22 -8.11 2.34
C ALA A 220 -15.05 -9.09 2.18
N TYR A 221 -15.41 -10.37 2.15
CA TYR A 221 -14.47 -11.44 1.80
C TYR A 221 -14.86 -12.11 0.49
N GLY A 222 -13.85 -12.49 -0.31
CA GLY A 222 -14.00 -13.11 -1.62
C GLY A 222 -13.51 -14.56 -1.62
N ASN A 223 -14.38 -15.47 -2.01
CA ASN A 223 -14.06 -16.86 -2.27
C ASN A 223 -13.87 -17.06 -3.78
N GLN A 224 -12.66 -17.40 -4.24
CA GLN A 224 -12.41 -17.68 -5.66
C GLN A 224 -13.22 -18.87 -6.15
N SER A 225 -13.40 -19.90 -5.31
CA SER A 225 -14.27 -21.03 -5.59
C SER A 225 -13.78 -21.96 -6.73
N HIS A 226 -12.48 -22.01 -7.00
CA HIS A 226 -11.85 -22.95 -7.92
C HIS A 226 -11.84 -24.38 -7.39
N ASP A 227 -12.02 -24.54 -6.10
CA ASP A 227 -11.95 -25.80 -5.35
C ASP A 227 -13.27 -26.60 -5.30
N LEU A 228 -14.35 -26.11 -5.96
CA LEU A 228 -15.67 -26.69 -5.83
C LEU A 228 -15.95 -27.85 -6.80
N GLY A 229 -15.19 -27.97 -7.88
CA GLY A 229 -15.34 -29.09 -8.81
C GLY A 229 -14.24 -29.14 -9.86
N ASP A 230 -13.37 -30.15 -9.76
CA ASP A 230 -12.27 -30.38 -10.71
C ASP A 230 -12.06 -31.90 -10.88
N ASP A 231 -11.85 -32.33 -12.12
CA ASP A 231 -11.61 -33.76 -12.42
C ASP A 231 -10.34 -34.30 -11.75
N ARG A 232 -9.37 -33.42 -11.43
CA ARG A 232 -8.10 -33.79 -10.78
C ARG A 232 -8.23 -33.88 -9.27
N TYR A 233 -9.04 -33.02 -8.65
CA TYR A 233 -9.09 -32.84 -7.20
C TYR A 233 -10.43 -33.22 -6.58
N GLY A 234 -11.40 -33.65 -7.42
CA GLY A 234 -12.73 -34.05 -7.00
C GLY A 234 -13.73 -32.92 -6.85
N LYS A 235 -14.90 -33.27 -6.38
CA LYS A 235 -16.07 -32.40 -6.29
C LYS A 235 -16.47 -32.22 -4.84
N ILE A 236 -16.83 -31.01 -4.45
CA ILE A 236 -17.44 -30.76 -3.14
C ILE A 236 -18.89 -31.32 -3.14
N SER A 237 -19.30 -31.95 -2.07
CA SER A 237 -20.67 -32.30 -1.87
C SER A 237 -21.54 -31.16 -1.38
N GLU A 238 -22.86 -31.28 -1.56
CA GLU A 238 -23.82 -30.30 -1.05
C GLU A 238 -23.69 -30.08 0.47
N ALA A 239 -23.52 -31.17 1.23
CA ALA A 239 -23.40 -31.13 2.68
C ALA A 239 -22.13 -30.46 3.14
N GLU A 240 -20.98 -30.71 2.49
CA GLU A 240 -19.70 -30.08 2.77
C GLU A 240 -19.78 -28.55 2.50
N LEU A 241 -20.28 -28.15 1.33
CA LEU A 241 -20.40 -26.73 0.98
C LEU A 241 -21.31 -25.98 1.96
N LYS A 242 -22.48 -26.54 2.31
CA LYS A 242 -23.36 -25.95 3.34
C LYS A 242 -22.66 -25.80 4.67
N SER A 243 -21.89 -26.76 5.11
CA SER A 243 -21.16 -26.74 6.37
C SER A 243 -20.10 -25.65 6.38
N VAL A 244 -19.32 -25.52 5.30
CA VAL A 244 -18.26 -24.53 5.19
C VAL A 244 -18.81 -23.12 5.07
N LEU A 245 -19.83 -22.89 4.25
CA LEU A 245 -20.50 -21.61 4.13
C LEU A 245 -21.05 -21.13 5.48
N LYS A 246 -21.70 -22.05 6.22
CA LYS A 246 -22.16 -21.75 7.57
C LYS A 246 -21.00 -21.39 8.51
N LYS A 247 -19.90 -22.16 8.49
CA LYS A 247 -18.72 -21.93 9.32
C LYS A 247 -18.10 -20.57 9.04
N GLN A 248 -17.93 -20.20 7.75
CA GLN A 248 -17.42 -18.87 7.37
C GLN A 248 -18.36 -17.76 7.85
N GLN A 249 -19.65 -17.87 7.60
CA GLN A 249 -20.61 -16.84 7.96
C GLN A 249 -20.73 -16.66 9.48
N ASP A 250 -20.77 -17.76 10.24
CA ASP A 250 -20.81 -17.70 11.72
C ASP A 250 -19.56 -16.98 12.28
N ALA A 251 -18.42 -17.19 11.66
CA ALA A 251 -17.14 -16.61 12.10
C ALA A 251 -16.94 -15.16 11.63
N LEU A 252 -17.26 -14.87 10.37
CA LEU A 252 -16.91 -13.60 9.72
C LEU A 252 -18.02 -12.56 9.86
N GLN A 253 -19.27 -12.93 9.72
CA GLN A 253 -20.45 -12.04 9.76
C GLN A 253 -20.27 -10.78 8.89
N MET A 254 -19.85 -11.00 7.67
CA MET A 254 -19.55 -9.99 6.67
C MET A 254 -20.16 -10.39 5.31
N PRO A 255 -20.35 -9.46 4.37
CA PRO A 255 -20.68 -9.77 3.00
C PRO A 255 -19.65 -10.72 2.35
N MET A 256 -20.15 -11.70 1.59
CA MET A 256 -19.36 -12.65 0.82
C MET A 256 -19.48 -12.34 -0.67
N PHE A 257 -18.39 -12.41 -1.40
CA PHE A 257 -18.37 -12.47 -2.86
C PHE A 257 -17.89 -13.86 -3.32
N VAL A 258 -18.52 -14.41 -4.34
CA VAL A 258 -17.96 -15.51 -5.13
C VAL A 258 -17.27 -14.85 -6.32
N THR A 259 -15.96 -14.91 -6.32
CA THR A 259 -15.15 -13.99 -7.15
C THR A 259 -14.66 -14.63 -8.44
N GLU A 260 -14.55 -15.96 -8.51
CA GLU A 260 -13.84 -16.65 -9.60
C GLU A 260 -14.38 -18.07 -9.86
N LEU A 261 -15.69 -18.30 -9.69
CA LEU A 261 -16.27 -19.64 -9.78
C LEU A 261 -16.00 -20.29 -11.15
N ASP A 262 -15.39 -21.44 -11.10
CA ASP A 262 -15.29 -22.34 -12.25
C ASP A 262 -15.49 -23.81 -11.82
N ILE A 263 -15.94 -24.63 -12.77
CA ILE A 263 -16.10 -26.08 -12.59
C ILE A 263 -15.34 -26.76 -13.72
N ASN A 264 -14.15 -27.25 -13.42
CA ASN A 264 -13.21 -27.85 -14.36
C ASN A 264 -13.51 -29.35 -14.56
N ILE A 265 -14.62 -29.68 -15.20
CA ILE A 265 -15.06 -31.04 -15.45
C ILE A 265 -15.31 -31.27 -16.95
N ALA A 266 -14.61 -32.23 -17.54
CA ALA A 266 -14.69 -32.53 -18.96
C ALA A 266 -16.05 -33.09 -19.40
N ASN A 267 -16.66 -33.93 -18.57
CA ASN A 267 -17.96 -34.51 -18.85
C ASN A 267 -19.09 -33.50 -18.65
N ASP A 268 -19.81 -33.17 -19.71
CA ASP A 268 -20.87 -32.17 -19.71
C ASP A 268 -21.98 -32.41 -18.69
N ALA A 269 -22.43 -33.68 -18.54
CA ALA A 269 -23.49 -34.03 -17.58
C ALA A 269 -23.01 -33.84 -16.13
N GLN A 270 -21.76 -34.19 -15.86
CA GLN A 270 -21.16 -34.04 -14.54
C GLN A 270 -20.85 -32.58 -14.21
N GLN A 271 -20.40 -31.78 -15.19
CA GLN A 271 -20.22 -30.31 -15.01
C GLN A 271 -21.56 -29.67 -14.66
N LYS A 272 -22.62 -29.97 -15.45
CA LYS A 272 -23.97 -29.48 -15.15
C LYS A 272 -24.43 -29.90 -13.75
N ALA A 273 -24.26 -31.17 -13.38
CA ALA A 273 -24.66 -31.67 -12.07
C ALA A 273 -23.93 -30.95 -10.92
N GLN A 274 -22.64 -30.61 -11.11
CA GLN A 274 -21.91 -29.86 -10.11
C GLN A 274 -22.38 -28.39 -10.00
N TYR A 275 -22.66 -27.70 -11.12
CA TYR A 275 -23.28 -26.37 -11.08
C TYR A 275 -24.66 -26.42 -10.40
N GLN A 276 -25.46 -27.48 -10.58
CA GLN A 276 -26.76 -27.65 -9.92
C GLN A 276 -26.66 -27.74 -8.39
N ILE A 277 -25.51 -28.20 -7.87
CA ILE A 277 -25.23 -28.25 -6.43
C ILE A 277 -24.70 -26.89 -5.94
N VAL A 278 -23.65 -26.36 -6.58
CA VAL A 278 -22.89 -25.24 -6.02
C VAL A 278 -23.55 -23.88 -6.24
N LEU A 279 -24.07 -23.62 -7.44
CA LEU A 279 -24.58 -22.28 -7.77
C LEU A 279 -25.79 -21.86 -6.93
N PRO A 280 -26.81 -22.70 -6.69
CA PRO A 280 -27.93 -22.32 -5.81
C PRO A 280 -27.47 -22.02 -4.37
N LEU A 281 -26.59 -22.86 -3.81
CA LEU A 281 -26.09 -22.66 -2.44
C LEU A 281 -25.34 -21.35 -2.27
N LEU A 282 -24.55 -20.94 -3.26
CA LEU A 282 -23.82 -19.70 -3.26
C LEU A 282 -24.75 -18.52 -3.54
N TRP A 283 -25.60 -18.65 -4.56
CA TRP A 283 -26.47 -17.57 -5.00
C TRP A 283 -27.58 -17.22 -4.01
N GLU A 284 -28.23 -18.22 -3.41
CA GLU A 284 -29.35 -18.03 -2.49
C GLU A 284 -28.91 -17.65 -1.07
N ALA A 285 -27.59 -17.76 -0.75
CA ALA A 285 -27.07 -17.31 0.52
C ALA A 285 -27.32 -15.82 0.73
N PRO A 286 -28.02 -15.39 1.80
CA PRO A 286 -28.41 -13.98 1.97
C PRO A 286 -27.24 -13.03 2.23
N TYR A 287 -26.09 -13.54 2.57
CA TYR A 287 -24.84 -12.82 2.76
C TYR A 287 -23.95 -12.79 1.51
N CYS A 288 -24.34 -13.49 0.42
CA CYS A 288 -23.62 -13.42 -0.86
C CYS A 288 -24.07 -12.18 -1.65
N ALA A 289 -23.11 -11.33 -2.04
CA ALA A 289 -23.35 -10.11 -2.79
C ALA A 289 -23.38 -10.31 -4.31
N GLY A 290 -22.82 -11.40 -4.81
CA GLY A 290 -22.81 -11.75 -6.23
C GLY A 290 -21.86 -12.89 -6.54
N VAL A 291 -21.97 -13.39 -7.77
CA VAL A 291 -21.16 -14.48 -8.31
C VAL A 291 -20.49 -14.04 -9.60
N THR A 292 -19.17 -14.10 -9.67
CA THR A 292 -18.38 -13.95 -10.90
C THR A 292 -17.87 -15.33 -11.31
N LEU A 293 -18.17 -15.74 -12.54
CA LEU A 293 -17.58 -16.95 -13.14
C LEU A 293 -16.19 -16.61 -13.70
N TRP A 294 -15.25 -17.56 -13.63
CA TRP A 294 -13.88 -17.31 -14.08
C TRP A 294 -13.62 -17.86 -15.48
N GLY A 295 -14.28 -17.24 -16.45
CA GLY A 295 -14.24 -17.63 -17.86
C GLY A 295 -15.42 -18.50 -18.27
N TYR A 296 -15.80 -18.42 -19.54
CA TYR A 296 -16.98 -19.12 -20.06
C TYR A 296 -16.78 -19.71 -21.46
N VAL A 297 -15.63 -19.47 -22.10
CA VAL A 297 -15.32 -19.97 -23.43
C VAL A 297 -14.29 -21.09 -23.35
N HIS A 298 -14.67 -22.29 -23.74
CA HIS A 298 -13.78 -23.46 -23.76
C HIS A 298 -12.56 -23.22 -24.65
N GLY A 299 -11.39 -23.51 -24.12
CA GLY A 299 -10.10 -23.24 -24.77
C GLY A 299 -9.57 -21.80 -24.60
N ALA A 300 -10.32 -20.93 -23.90
CA ALA A 300 -9.91 -19.60 -23.51
C ALA A 300 -10.11 -19.34 -22.01
N THR A 301 -10.14 -20.39 -21.20
CA THR A 301 -10.17 -20.40 -19.73
C THR A 301 -8.82 -20.87 -19.21
N TRP A 302 -8.44 -20.44 -18.01
CA TRP A 302 -7.16 -20.82 -17.37
C TRP A 302 -7.07 -22.32 -17.04
N VAL A 303 -8.22 -23.01 -16.90
CA VAL A 303 -8.32 -24.47 -16.77
C VAL A 303 -9.16 -25.05 -17.92
N ASP A 304 -8.74 -26.16 -18.49
CA ASP A 304 -9.17 -26.64 -19.81
C ASP A 304 -10.68 -26.85 -19.98
N ASN A 305 -11.39 -27.33 -18.95
CA ASN A 305 -12.76 -27.82 -19.09
C ASN A 305 -13.80 -26.96 -18.37
N SER A 306 -13.43 -25.79 -17.85
CA SER A 306 -14.38 -24.92 -17.12
C SER A 306 -15.30 -24.12 -18.04
N GLY A 307 -14.94 -23.91 -19.32
CA GLY A 307 -15.74 -23.15 -20.26
C GLY A 307 -17.18 -23.66 -20.40
N LEU A 308 -18.11 -22.75 -20.58
CA LEU A 308 -19.57 -23.00 -20.71
C LEU A 308 -20.06 -22.97 -22.17
N TYR A 309 -19.27 -22.38 -23.08
CA TYR A 309 -19.46 -22.43 -24.52
C TYR A 309 -18.32 -23.20 -25.17
N LYS A 310 -18.63 -24.15 -26.06
CA LYS A 310 -17.66 -24.89 -26.84
C LYS A 310 -17.98 -24.77 -28.33
N ASN A 311 -17.02 -24.24 -29.10
CA ASN A 311 -17.20 -23.94 -30.52
C ASN A 311 -18.47 -23.08 -30.82
N GLY A 312 -18.72 -22.08 -29.98
CA GLY A 312 -19.89 -21.18 -30.11
C GLY A 312 -21.23 -21.79 -29.65
N VAL A 313 -21.23 -23.05 -29.18
CA VAL A 313 -22.42 -23.76 -28.72
C VAL A 313 -22.41 -23.88 -27.20
N GLU A 314 -23.55 -23.69 -26.58
CA GLU A 314 -23.72 -23.85 -25.13
C GLU A 314 -23.47 -25.32 -24.69
N ARG A 315 -22.69 -25.49 -23.63
CA ARG A 315 -22.65 -26.75 -22.91
C ARG A 315 -23.91 -26.87 -22.02
N PRO A 316 -24.35 -28.09 -21.68
CA PRO A 316 -25.54 -28.29 -20.84
C PRO A 316 -25.56 -27.56 -19.51
N ALA A 317 -24.40 -27.24 -18.95
CA ALA A 317 -24.26 -26.38 -17.75
C ALA A 317 -24.75 -24.95 -18.04
N MET A 318 -24.37 -24.34 -19.18
CA MET A 318 -24.79 -22.99 -19.53
C MET A 318 -26.29 -22.90 -19.75
N THR A 319 -26.85 -23.87 -20.47
CA THR A 319 -28.32 -23.95 -20.68
C THR A 319 -29.04 -23.99 -19.33
N TRP A 320 -28.56 -24.85 -18.41
CA TRP A 320 -29.17 -24.93 -17.08
C TRP A 320 -28.99 -23.65 -16.25
N ILE A 321 -27.84 -22.97 -16.30
CA ILE A 321 -27.63 -21.68 -15.62
C ILE A 321 -28.66 -20.65 -16.10
N LYS A 322 -28.93 -20.58 -17.41
CA LYS A 322 -29.96 -19.71 -17.98
C LYS A 322 -31.35 -20.02 -17.42
N GLU A 323 -31.71 -21.31 -17.35
CA GLU A 323 -32.98 -21.75 -16.79
C GLU A 323 -33.07 -21.43 -15.29
N TYR A 324 -32.04 -21.72 -14.52
CA TYR A 324 -31.99 -21.45 -13.09
C TYR A 324 -32.16 -19.95 -12.77
N MET A 325 -31.48 -19.06 -13.51
CA MET A 325 -31.60 -17.63 -13.31
C MET A 325 -33.01 -17.07 -13.59
N GLN A 326 -33.87 -17.83 -14.26
CA GLN A 326 -35.28 -17.47 -14.48
C GLN A 326 -36.23 -17.99 -13.39
N THR A 327 -35.73 -18.80 -12.45
CA THR A 327 -36.55 -19.29 -11.32
C THR A 327 -36.85 -18.16 -10.32
N ASP A 328 -37.96 -18.32 -9.58
CA ASP A 328 -38.30 -17.38 -8.51
C ASP A 328 -37.26 -17.37 -7.40
N ALA A 329 -36.65 -18.51 -7.09
CA ALA A 329 -35.54 -18.60 -6.13
C ALA A 329 -34.36 -17.69 -6.51
N ALA A 330 -33.91 -17.77 -7.77
CA ALA A 330 -32.81 -16.95 -8.23
C ALA A 330 -33.17 -15.46 -8.33
N LYS A 331 -34.37 -15.11 -8.83
CA LYS A 331 -34.82 -13.73 -9.02
C LYS A 331 -35.04 -12.99 -7.70
N ASN A 332 -35.49 -13.68 -6.66
CA ASN A 332 -35.85 -13.09 -5.37
C ASN A 332 -34.81 -13.32 -4.27
N ALA A 333 -33.67 -13.94 -4.60
CA ALA A 333 -32.59 -14.12 -3.64
C ALA A 333 -32.08 -12.76 -3.13
N VAL A 334 -32.14 -12.54 -1.82
CA VAL A 334 -31.65 -11.30 -1.18
C VAL A 334 -30.12 -11.29 -1.08
N GLY A 335 -29.53 -10.11 -1.05
CA GLY A 335 -28.09 -9.90 -0.90
C GLY A 335 -27.77 -8.79 0.10
N PRO A 336 -26.54 -8.73 0.61
CA PRO A 336 -26.14 -7.80 1.68
C PRO A 336 -25.85 -6.39 1.15
N LEU A 337 -25.63 -6.24 -0.16
CA LEU A 337 -25.19 -4.99 -0.80
C LEU A 337 -26.06 -4.71 -2.05
N PRO A 338 -27.28 -4.20 -1.87
CA PRO A 338 -28.21 -3.96 -2.99
C PRO A 338 -27.56 -3.10 -4.09
N GLY A 339 -27.59 -3.60 -5.33
CA GLY A 339 -26.97 -2.93 -6.47
C GLY A 339 -25.45 -2.77 -6.37
N THR A 340 -24.78 -3.60 -5.56
CA THR A 340 -23.33 -3.53 -5.27
C THR A 340 -22.86 -2.16 -4.78
N LYS A 341 -23.69 -1.52 -3.94
CA LYS A 341 -23.39 -0.21 -3.36
C LYS A 341 -23.08 -0.33 -1.88
N LYS A 342 -22.05 0.38 -1.46
CA LYS A 342 -21.66 0.51 -0.06
C LYS A 342 -22.44 1.66 0.57
N GLU A 343 -23.37 1.33 1.46
CA GLU A 343 -24.16 2.36 2.18
C GLU A 343 -23.43 2.91 3.42
N ALA A 344 -22.64 2.08 4.06
CA ALA A 344 -21.92 2.40 5.30
C ALA A 344 -20.51 1.81 5.30
N SER A 345 -19.55 2.59 5.78
CA SER A 345 -18.21 2.15 6.18
C SER A 345 -18.16 2.20 7.70
N ILE A 346 -18.07 1.05 8.37
CA ILE A 346 -18.02 0.97 9.83
C ILE A 346 -16.90 0.02 10.22
N TYR A 347 -15.91 0.52 10.96
CA TYR A 347 -14.76 -0.26 11.40
C TYR A 347 -14.52 0.02 12.89
N ILE A 348 -14.40 -1.04 13.68
CA ILE A 348 -14.11 -0.96 15.13
C ILE A 348 -12.61 -1.18 15.26
N ARG A 349 -11.90 -0.18 15.76
CA ARG A 349 -10.46 -0.23 15.96
C ARG A 349 -10.11 -0.14 17.45
N PRO A 350 -9.90 -1.27 18.13
CA PRO A 350 -9.36 -1.27 19.47
C PRO A 350 -7.87 -0.91 19.43
N ALA A 351 -7.36 -0.25 20.46
CA ALA A 351 -5.94 0.08 20.58
C ALA A 351 -5.04 -1.17 20.64
N ALA A 352 -5.61 -2.31 21.05
CA ALA A 352 -4.96 -3.62 21.04
C ALA A 352 -5.99 -4.74 20.87
N LEU A 353 -5.59 -5.84 20.20
CA LEU A 353 -6.42 -7.05 20.08
C LEU A 353 -6.43 -7.90 21.35
N LYS A 354 -5.47 -7.70 22.23
CA LYS A 354 -5.35 -8.39 23.52
C LYS A 354 -5.15 -7.38 24.62
N VAL A 355 -5.81 -7.61 25.76
CA VAL A 355 -5.77 -6.72 26.92
C VAL A 355 -5.73 -7.56 28.21
N ALA A 356 -5.05 -7.08 29.24
CA ALA A 356 -5.05 -7.73 30.55
C ALA A 356 -6.39 -7.54 31.28
N SER A 357 -6.75 -8.51 32.13
CA SER A 357 -7.92 -8.34 33.00
C SER A 357 -7.73 -7.17 33.95
N GLY A 358 -8.70 -6.26 34.00
CA GLY A 358 -8.68 -5.04 34.82
C GLY A 358 -8.02 -3.83 34.15
N ASP A 359 -7.47 -4.00 32.96
CA ASP A 359 -6.88 -2.90 32.21
C ASP A 359 -7.92 -2.16 31.35
N VAL A 360 -7.59 -0.94 30.95
CA VAL A 360 -8.45 -0.07 30.13
C VAL A 360 -8.02 -0.16 28.68
N LEU A 361 -8.97 -0.48 27.79
CA LEU A 361 -8.78 -0.56 26.36
C LEU A 361 -9.51 0.59 25.65
N PRO A 362 -8.81 1.55 25.08
CA PRO A 362 -9.39 2.53 24.19
C PRO A 362 -9.89 1.89 22.89
N ILE A 363 -11.07 2.31 22.42
CA ILE A 363 -11.70 1.80 21.20
C ILE A 363 -12.23 2.97 20.38
N LYS A 364 -11.83 3.05 19.11
CA LYS A 364 -12.38 3.98 18.12
C LYS A 364 -13.33 3.26 17.18
N VAL A 365 -14.47 3.88 16.88
CA VAL A 365 -15.35 3.47 15.77
C VAL A 365 -15.19 4.47 14.64
N ARG A 366 -14.65 4.03 13.52
CA ARG A 366 -14.64 4.81 12.27
C ARG A 366 -15.96 4.53 11.56
N ALA A 367 -16.76 5.56 11.32
CA ALA A 367 -18.03 5.42 10.63
C ALA A 367 -18.22 6.53 9.60
N LYS A 368 -18.61 6.15 8.39
CA LYS A 368 -18.98 7.05 7.29
C LYS A 368 -20.20 6.46 6.58
N MET A 369 -21.21 7.28 6.35
CA MET A 369 -22.40 6.91 5.56
C MET A 369 -22.28 7.51 4.16
N ALA A 370 -22.72 6.78 3.13
CA ALA A 370 -22.69 7.26 1.75
C ALA A 370 -23.61 8.47 1.52
N THR A 371 -24.83 8.43 2.07
CA THR A 371 -25.85 9.45 1.82
C THR A 371 -26.62 9.90 3.06
N LYS A 372 -26.50 9.19 4.17
CA LYS A 372 -27.24 9.44 5.40
C LYS A 372 -26.40 10.19 6.43
N THR A 373 -27.04 10.81 7.41
CA THR A 373 -26.37 11.46 8.52
C THR A 373 -26.42 10.56 9.75
N ILE A 374 -25.29 10.39 10.42
CA ILE A 374 -25.18 9.63 11.68
C ILE A 374 -25.86 10.45 12.80
N ASP A 375 -26.77 9.82 13.53
CA ASP A 375 -27.37 10.36 14.75
C ASP A 375 -26.55 9.97 15.97
N ASN A 376 -26.29 8.66 16.14
CA ASN A 376 -25.47 8.16 17.21
C ASN A 376 -24.80 6.83 16.84
N ILE A 377 -23.75 6.49 17.61
CA ILE A 377 -23.08 5.18 17.59
C ILE A 377 -23.12 4.59 18.99
N LYS A 378 -23.70 3.41 19.14
CA LYS A 378 -23.66 2.63 20.36
C LYS A 378 -22.60 1.53 20.25
N LEU A 379 -21.68 1.48 21.21
CA LEU A 379 -20.71 0.41 21.33
C LEU A 379 -21.09 -0.54 22.45
N TYR A 380 -21.12 -1.81 22.14
CA TYR A 380 -21.39 -2.90 23.10
C TYR A 380 -20.18 -3.82 23.22
N VAL A 381 -19.99 -4.40 24.40
CA VAL A 381 -19.11 -5.53 24.65
C VAL A 381 -19.99 -6.70 25.12
N GLY A 382 -20.11 -7.74 24.27
CA GLY A 382 -21.16 -8.74 24.47
C GLY A 382 -22.56 -8.10 24.38
N SER A 383 -23.34 -8.19 25.46
CA SER A 383 -24.64 -7.53 25.57
C SER A 383 -24.62 -6.20 26.33
N GLU A 384 -23.48 -5.82 26.92
CA GLU A 384 -23.33 -4.62 27.73
C GLU A 384 -23.10 -3.39 26.85
N LEU A 385 -23.93 -2.34 27.03
CA LEU A 385 -23.72 -1.04 26.39
C LEU A 385 -22.60 -0.29 27.12
N ILE A 386 -21.49 -0.04 26.42
CA ILE A 386 -20.32 0.67 26.96
C ILE A 386 -20.46 2.18 26.76
N ALA A 387 -20.89 2.60 25.57
CA ALA A 387 -21.02 4.00 25.25
C ALA A 387 -22.10 4.28 24.20
N THR A 388 -22.66 5.49 24.26
CA THR A 388 -23.44 6.12 23.19
C THR A 388 -22.70 7.40 22.78
N MET A 389 -22.21 7.46 21.55
CA MET A 389 -21.40 8.55 21.01
C MET A 389 -22.21 9.29 19.94
N THR A 390 -22.31 10.60 20.06
CA THR A 390 -23.11 11.45 19.15
C THR A 390 -22.27 12.36 18.27
N GLU A 391 -20.97 12.49 18.60
CA GLU A 391 -20.05 13.39 17.88
C GLU A 391 -18.72 12.67 17.60
N ALA A 392 -18.13 12.95 16.44
CA ALA A 392 -16.78 12.48 16.10
C ALA A 392 -15.72 13.31 16.86
N PRO A 393 -14.55 12.70 17.17
CA PRO A 393 -14.19 11.31 16.94
C PRO A 393 -14.93 10.35 17.89
N TYR A 394 -15.47 9.25 17.34
CA TYR A 394 -16.20 8.25 18.13
C TYR A 394 -15.22 7.34 18.88
N ILE A 395 -14.72 7.80 20.01
CA ILE A 395 -13.74 7.11 20.86
C ILE A 395 -14.35 6.88 22.24
N THR A 396 -14.12 5.71 22.80
CA THR A 396 -14.52 5.35 24.17
C THR A 396 -13.51 4.39 24.78
N GLU A 397 -13.64 4.11 26.07
CA GLU A 397 -12.79 3.18 26.80
C GLU A 397 -13.62 2.01 27.34
N TYR A 398 -13.03 0.84 27.32
CA TYR A 398 -13.58 -0.37 27.92
C TYR A 398 -12.64 -0.91 29.00
N THR A 399 -13.13 -1.03 30.25
CA THR A 399 -12.40 -1.72 31.30
C THR A 399 -12.64 -3.22 31.20
N ALA A 400 -11.59 -3.98 30.94
CA ALA A 400 -11.65 -5.43 30.70
C ALA A 400 -11.94 -6.18 32.02
N SER A 401 -13.20 -6.44 32.33
CA SER A 401 -13.65 -6.96 33.63
C SER A 401 -13.56 -8.49 33.80
N SER A 402 -13.50 -9.24 32.71
CA SER A 402 -13.47 -10.71 32.73
C SER A 402 -12.71 -11.30 31.55
N THR A 403 -12.01 -12.41 31.82
CA THR A 403 -11.18 -13.10 30.83
C THR A 403 -11.96 -13.76 29.70
N GLY A 404 -11.29 -14.08 28.62
CA GLY A 404 -11.84 -14.74 27.44
C GLY A 404 -12.06 -13.83 26.24
N GLN A 405 -12.54 -14.39 25.15
CA GLN A 405 -12.87 -13.62 23.97
C GLN A 405 -14.12 -12.76 24.20
N LYS A 406 -14.06 -11.50 23.78
CA LYS A 406 -15.16 -10.55 23.83
C LYS A 406 -15.53 -10.10 22.43
N THR A 407 -16.83 -10.07 22.14
CA THR A 407 -17.34 -9.47 20.91
C THR A 407 -17.61 -7.98 21.16
N LEU A 408 -17.02 -7.14 20.34
CA LEU A 408 -17.35 -5.72 20.22
C LEU A 408 -18.41 -5.58 19.15
N LYS A 409 -19.48 -4.81 19.42
CA LYS A 409 -20.51 -4.50 18.43
C LYS A 409 -20.78 -3.00 18.40
N ALA A 410 -20.51 -2.38 17.23
CA ALA A 410 -20.94 -1.02 16.95
C ALA A 410 -22.27 -1.03 16.22
N VAL A 411 -23.23 -0.26 16.70
CA VAL A 411 -24.53 -0.01 16.07
C VAL A 411 -24.59 1.46 15.73
N VAL A 412 -24.54 1.78 14.45
CA VAL A 412 -24.70 3.14 13.92
C VAL A 412 -26.17 3.38 13.62
N THR A 413 -26.77 4.38 14.25
CA THR A 413 -28.12 4.85 13.95
C THR A 413 -28.03 6.14 13.16
N THR A 414 -28.80 6.23 12.07
CA THR A 414 -28.89 7.44 11.25
C THR A 414 -30.13 8.24 11.61
N THR A 415 -30.16 9.52 11.24
CA THR A 415 -31.26 10.46 11.57
C THR A 415 -32.64 10.04 11.01
N ASP A 416 -32.66 9.16 10.00
CA ASP A 416 -33.89 8.55 9.46
C ASP A 416 -34.32 7.26 10.23
N GLY A 417 -33.59 6.89 11.28
CA GLY A 417 -33.86 5.71 12.11
C GLY A 417 -33.29 4.40 11.57
N SER A 418 -32.59 4.42 10.42
CA SER A 418 -31.93 3.21 9.92
C SER A 418 -30.74 2.82 10.82
N THR A 419 -30.48 1.52 10.92
CA THR A 419 -29.38 0.99 11.74
C THR A 419 -28.43 0.12 10.92
N TYR A 420 -27.13 0.23 11.24
CA TYR A 420 -26.05 -0.55 10.62
C TYR A 420 -25.16 -1.09 11.70
N GLU A 421 -24.75 -2.35 11.56
CA GLU A 421 -23.93 -3.02 12.59
C GLU A 421 -22.58 -3.48 12.05
N ARG A 422 -21.59 -3.43 12.94
CA ARG A 422 -20.28 -4.03 12.71
C ARG A 422 -19.82 -4.78 13.95
N LEU A 423 -19.21 -5.94 13.73
CA LEU A 423 -18.62 -6.74 14.80
C LEU A 423 -17.09 -6.74 14.70
N SER A 424 -16.45 -6.86 15.84
CA SER A 424 -15.03 -7.10 16.04
C SER A 424 -14.84 -7.95 17.29
N ARG A 425 -13.62 -8.41 17.56
CA ARG A 425 -13.34 -9.22 18.76
C ARG A 425 -12.03 -8.80 19.38
N ILE A 426 -11.96 -8.93 20.69
CA ILE A 426 -10.75 -8.80 21.47
C ILE A 426 -10.59 -10.00 22.40
N GLN A 427 -9.37 -10.26 22.85
CA GLN A 427 -9.05 -11.28 23.83
C GLN A 427 -8.64 -10.62 25.14
N VAL A 428 -9.38 -10.89 26.21
CA VAL A 428 -8.97 -10.52 27.57
C VAL A 428 -8.18 -11.69 28.17
N LEU A 429 -6.90 -11.46 28.46
CA LEU A 429 -6.01 -12.47 29.03
C LEU A 429 -6.15 -12.55 30.54
N SER A 430 -5.95 -13.76 31.07
CA SER A 430 -5.82 -13.98 32.52
C SER A 430 -4.47 -13.43 33.00
N GLY A 431 -4.50 -12.57 33.99
CA GLY A 431 -3.34 -11.91 34.55
C GLY A 431 -3.63 -10.43 34.81
N THR A 432 -3.07 -9.89 35.85
CA THR A 432 -3.32 -8.51 36.29
C THR A 432 -2.16 -7.58 35.99
N THR A 433 -1.08 -8.07 35.36
CA THR A 433 0.04 -7.23 34.95
C THR A 433 -0.41 -6.34 33.80
N LYS A 434 -0.65 -5.09 34.13
CA LYS A 434 -1.03 -4.07 33.14
C LYS A 434 0.12 -3.75 32.21
N ARG A 435 -0.23 -3.20 31.04
CA ARG A 435 0.75 -2.60 30.17
C ARG A 435 1.20 -1.26 30.78
N GLU A 436 2.46 -1.15 31.09
CA GLU A 436 3.07 0.04 31.66
C GLU A 436 4.48 0.22 31.10
N PRO A 437 5.00 1.45 31.00
CA PRO A 437 6.40 1.68 30.63
C PRO A 437 7.35 0.92 31.55
N TYR A 438 8.52 0.54 31.06
CA TYR A 438 9.53 -0.14 31.86
C TYR A 438 9.87 0.67 33.11
N ASN A 439 9.79 0.01 34.28
CA ASN A 439 10.01 0.66 35.60
C ASN A 439 9.18 1.94 35.80
N GLU A 440 7.97 2.02 35.23
CA GLU A 440 7.09 3.19 35.30
C GLU A 440 7.75 4.48 34.77
N THR A 441 8.83 4.35 34.00
CA THR A 441 9.59 5.48 33.48
C THR A 441 9.38 5.57 31.99
N VAL A 442 9.00 6.76 31.51
CA VAL A 442 8.82 7.04 30.08
C VAL A 442 10.06 7.78 29.56
N PRO A 443 10.85 7.18 28.67
CA PRO A 443 11.97 7.86 28.04
C PRO A 443 11.49 9.05 27.23
N GLU A 444 12.16 10.20 27.38
CA GLU A 444 11.96 11.35 26.52
C GLU A 444 12.89 11.28 25.29
N LEU A 445 12.34 11.43 24.08
CA LEU A 445 13.13 11.47 22.87
C LEU A 445 13.49 12.92 22.47
N PRO A 446 14.73 13.17 21.98
CA PRO A 446 15.78 12.20 21.59
C PRO A 446 16.54 11.60 22.77
N SER A 447 16.76 10.28 22.76
CA SER A 447 17.54 9.53 23.79
C SER A 447 17.90 8.13 23.31
N THR A 448 18.67 7.41 24.11
CA THR A 448 18.98 5.98 23.94
C THR A 448 18.08 5.14 24.86
N ILE A 449 17.50 4.08 24.32
CA ILE A 449 16.69 3.09 25.04
C ILE A 449 17.39 1.74 24.93
N ASN A 450 17.61 1.06 26.05
CA ASN A 450 18.12 -0.31 26.02
C ASN A 450 17.02 -1.24 25.49
N ALA A 451 17.40 -2.17 24.64
CA ALA A 451 16.40 -3.01 23.95
C ALA A 451 15.67 -4.00 24.88
N ASP A 452 16.20 -4.29 26.06
CA ASP A 452 15.53 -5.09 27.10
C ASP A 452 14.58 -4.27 27.99
N GLU A 453 14.55 -2.94 27.85
CA GLU A 453 13.68 -2.02 28.58
C GLU A 453 12.30 -1.82 27.89
N PHE A 454 11.81 -2.86 27.20
CA PHE A 454 10.46 -2.82 26.62
C PHE A 454 9.36 -2.78 27.70
N ASP A 455 8.18 -2.29 27.37
CA ASP A 455 7.06 -2.12 28.27
C ASP A 455 6.75 -3.39 29.07
N GLN A 456 6.38 -3.22 30.34
CA GLN A 456 5.89 -4.29 31.19
C GLN A 456 4.50 -4.73 30.76
N GLY A 457 4.12 -5.95 31.08
CA GLY A 457 2.82 -6.50 30.74
C GLY A 457 2.87 -8.00 30.49
N LEU A 458 1.78 -8.52 29.93
CA LEU A 458 1.68 -9.93 29.57
C LEU A 458 2.21 -10.17 28.14
N SER A 459 2.73 -11.37 27.90
CA SER A 459 3.09 -11.81 26.55
C SER A 459 1.85 -11.74 25.63
N GLY A 460 2.03 -11.13 24.47
CA GLY A 460 0.97 -10.86 23.50
C GLY A 460 0.21 -9.54 23.76
N ILE A 461 0.61 -8.76 24.76
CA ILE A 461 0.09 -7.39 25.04
C ILE A 461 1.20 -6.37 24.81
N SER A 462 2.29 -6.43 25.58
CA SER A 462 3.41 -5.49 25.49
C SER A 462 4.63 -6.06 24.77
N TYR A 463 4.70 -7.37 24.67
CA TYR A 463 5.75 -8.10 23.96
C TYR A 463 5.27 -9.49 23.55
N TYR A 464 5.98 -10.11 22.61
CA TYR A 464 5.70 -11.48 22.19
C TYR A 464 6.98 -12.22 21.81
N ASN A 465 7.07 -13.49 22.22
CA ASN A 465 8.15 -14.42 21.85
C ASN A 465 9.56 -13.95 22.24
N VAL A 466 9.67 -13.11 23.26
CA VAL A 466 10.93 -12.65 23.88
C VAL A 466 10.86 -12.81 25.41
N SER A 467 12.03 -12.81 26.05
CA SER A 467 12.15 -12.84 27.50
C SER A 467 13.20 -11.82 27.94
N ARG A 468 12.81 -10.90 28.82
CA ARG A 468 13.73 -9.89 29.37
C ARG A 468 14.90 -10.54 30.10
N GLN A 469 14.66 -11.62 30.85
CA GLN A 469 15.71 -12.32 31.62
C GLN A 469 16.86 -12.86 30.77
N ASN A 470 16.59 -13.28 29.54
CA ASN A 470 17.57 -13.88 28.65
C ASN A 470 17.79 -13.05 27.36
N PHE A 471 17.40 -11.77 27.39
CA PHE A 471 17.37 -10.93 26.20
C PHE A 471 18.73 -10.80 25.53
N THR A 472 19.79 -10.59 26.30
CA THR A 472 21.15 -10.39 25.80
C THR A 472 21.87 -11.70 25.44
N THR A 473 21.35 -12.85 25.84
CA THR A 473 22.00 -14.17 25.65
C THR A 473 21.27 -15.08 24.66
N THR A 474 20.06 -14.70 24.26
CA THR A 474 19.22 -15.50 23.35
C THR A 474 18.93 -14.68 22.10
N ALA A 475 19.27 -15.22 20.94
CA ALA A 475 18.93 -14.58 19.68
C ALA A 475 17.41 -14.38 19.52
N LEU A 476 17.04 -13.24 19.00
CA LEU A 476 15.63 -12.89 18.73
C LEU A 476 15.02 -13.88 17.74
N LYS A 477 13.72 -14.15 17.87
CA LYS A 477 12.99 -15.13 17.05
C LYS A 477 12.15 -14.43 15.99
N ASN A 478 11.86 -15.17 14.91
CA ASN A 478 10.93 -14.72 13.88
C ASN A 478 9.57 -14.38 14.50
N GLY A 479 8.97 -13.26 14.11
CA GLY A 479 7.66 -12.78 14.59
C GLY A 479 7.64 -12.35 16.06
N ALA A 480 8.82 -12.21 16.69
CA ALA A 480 8.90 -11.57 17.99
C ALA A 480 8.63 -10.07 17.86
N TRP A 481 8.06 -9.45 18.89
CA TRP A 481 7.91 -8.00 18.93
C TRP A 481 7.90 -7.48 20.38
N MET A 482 8.25 -6.20 20.52
CA MET A 482 8.37 -5.50 21.80
C MET A 482 7.85 -4.07 21.67
N GLU A 483 7.08 -3.61 22.63
CA GLU A 483 6.59 -2.23 22.68
C GLU A 483 7.43 -1.37 23.62
N TYR A 484 7.57 -0.10 23.26
CA TYR A 484 8.26 0.93 24.02
C TYR A 484 7.40 2.18 24.05
N THR A 485 6.93 2.55 25.22
CA THR A 485 6.21 3.81 25.43
C THR A 485 7.23 4.93 25.64
N VAL A 486 7.14 5.99 24.82
CA VAL A 486 8.07 7.12 24.83
C VAL A 486 7.34 8.45 24.79
N ASP A 487 8.00 9.53 25.21
CA ASP A 487 7.54 10.91 25.03
C ASP A 487 8.45 11.62 24.03
N VAL A 488 7.92 12.00 22.87
CA VAL A 488 8.62 12.82 21.88
C VAL A 488 8.51 14.29 22.27
N LYS A 489 9.63 14.97 22.47
CA LYS A 489 9.64 16.37 22.96
C LYS A 489 9.16 17.38 21.94
N GLU A 490 9.52 17.23 20.69
CA GLU A 490 9.28 18.22 19.64
C GLU A 490 8.89 17.50 18.34
N ASP A 491 7.99 18.13 17.59
CA ASP A 491 7.69 17.68 16.22
C ASP A 491 8.95 17.75 15.37
N GLY A 492 9.21 16.72 14.57
CA GLY A 492 10.35 16.77 13.66
C GLY A 492 10.74 15.45 13.04
N LEU A 493 11.78 15.53 12.23
CA LEU A 493 12.40 14.36 11.64
C LEU A 493 13.34 13.74 12.65
N TYR A 494 13.31 12.41 12.72
CA TYR A 494 14.15 11.60 13.59
C TYR A 494 14.85 10.50 12.79
N SER A 495 15.93 9.99 13.34
CA SER A 495 16.52 8.71 12.93
C SER A 495 16.67 7.80 14.13
N MET A 496 16.61 6.49 13.89
CA MET A 496 16.89 5.48 14.91
C MET A 496 18.21 4.79 14.57
N GLU A 497 19.15 4.77 15.50
CA GLU A 497 20.37 3.99 15.41
C GLU A 497 20.23 2.76 16.32
N VAL A 498 20.47 1.56 15.77
CA VAL A 498 20.28 0.30 16.49
C VAL A 498 21.61 -0.44 16.58
N GLU A 499 22.05 -0.77 17.80
CA GLU A 499 23.20 -1.63 18.02
C GLU A 499 22.80 -3.10 17.91
N VAL A 500 23.25 -3.77 16.85
CA VAL A 500 22.95 -5.16 16.53
C VAL A 500 24.19 -6.04 16.50
N ALA A 501 24.02 -7.33 16.83
CA ALA A 501 25.05 -8.35 16.65
C ALA A 501 24.45 -9.61 16.03
N SER A 502 25.17 -10.25 15.11
CA SER A 502 24.72 -11.48 14.44
C SER A 502 25.89 -12.35 14.00
N MET A 503 25.71 -13.67 14.06
CA MET A 503 26.64 -14.66 13.50
C MET A 503 26.32 -15.04 12.06
N THR A 504 25.19 -14.55 11.53
CA THR A 504 24.70 -14.85 10.18
C THR A 504 24.11 -13.62 9.54
N ASP A 505 24.08 -13.55 8.23
CA ASP A 505 23.36 -12.51 7.49
C ASP A 505 21.85 -12.74 7.46
N GLY A 506 21.12 -11.68 7.26
CA GLY A 506 19.71 -11.70 6.86
C GLY A 506 18.71 -11.76 8.01
N GLY A 507 19.07 -11.39 9.23
CA GLY A 507 18.11 -10.94 10.23
C GLY A 507 17.38 -9.70 9.72
N MET A 508 16.11 -9.46 10.13
CA MET A 508 15.33 -8.31 9.68
C MET A 508 14.44 -7.79 10.81
N PHE A 509 14.32 -6.47 10.90
CA PHE A 509 13.43 -5.80 11.85
C PHE A 509 12.90 -4.46 11.28
N HIS A 510 11.82 -3.96 11.86
CA HIS A 510 11.31 -2.62 11.61
C HIS A 510 10.62 -2.04 12.84
N LEU A 511 10.41 -0.72 12.85
CA LEU A 511 9.67 -0.01 13.89
C LEU A 511 8.29 0.39 13.35
N SER A 512 7.23 0.12 14.11
CA SER A 512 5.86 0.51 13.78
C SER A 512 5.14 1.11 14.98
N GLU A 513 3.97 1.72 14.74
CA GLU A 513 3.04 2.20 15.76
C GLU A 513 1.60 1.95 15.34
N TYR A 514 0.80 1.45 16.29
CA TYR A 514 -0.62 1.19 16.10
C TYR A 514 -1.45 2.38 16.54
N GLY A 515 -1.77 3.25 15.60
CA GLY A 515 -2.67 4.37 15.84
C GLY A 515 -4.14 4.01 15.63
N PHE A 516 -5.04 4.91 16.08
CA PHE A 516 -6.47 4.76 15.84
C PHE A 516 -6.90 4.96 14.38
N ASP A 517 -6.13 5.70 13.62
CA ASP A 517 -6.47 6.00 12.24
C ASP A 517 -5.75 5.08 11.25
N ASN A 518 -4.51 4.75 11.54
CA ASN A 518 -3.70 3.90 10.67
C ASN A 518 -2.63 3.15 11.47
N LEU A 519 -2.06 2.14 10.83
CA LEU A 519 -0.82 1.52 11.20
C LEU A 519 0.32 2.27 10.51
N THR A 520 1.19 2.90 11.32
CA THR A 520 2.36 3.62 10.81
C THR A 520 3.59 2.73 10.88
N PHE A 521 4.31 2.60 9.77
CA PHE A 521 5.65 2.03 9.75
C PHE A 521 6.65 3.18 9.84
N HIS A 522 7.27 3.33 11.00
CA HIS A 522 8.23 4.41 11.25
C HIS A 522 9.58 4.18 10.59
N THR A 523 9.93 2.92 10.30
CA THR A 523 11.13 2.59 9.53
C THR A 523 10.81 1.57 8.44
N ASN A 524 11.59 1.57 7.37
CA ASN A 524 11.62 0.44 6.44
C ASN A 524 12.15 -0.80 7.15
N ILE A 525 11.90 -1.98 6.57
CA ILE A 525 12.52 -3.21 7.06
C ILE A 525 14.04 -3.11 6.87
N THR A 526 14.76 -3.19 7.99
CA THR A 526 16.23 -3.10 8.03
C THR A 526 16.82 -4.49 8.11
N GLN A 527 17.78 -4.79 7.24
CA GLN A 527 18.51 -6.04 7.26
C GLN A 527 19.69 -5.96 8.25
N VAL A 528 19.91 -7.05 8.98
CA VAL A 528 21.00 -7.20 9.92
C VAL A 528 22.15 -7.96 9.27
N PRO A 529 23.35 -7.36 9.15
CA PRO A 529 24.52 -8.03 8.58
C PRO A 529 25.15 -9.00 9.59
N ASN A 530 25.98 -9.90 9.09
CA ASN A 530 26.82 -10.72 9.92
C ASN A 530 27.92 -9.86 10.56
N THR A 531 27.94 -9.74 11.88
CA THR A 531 28.96 -9.00 12.64
C THR A 531 30.10 -9.90 13.15
N GLY A 532 30.04 -11.19 12.82
CA GLY A 532 31.05 -12.18 13.19
C GLY A 532 30.85 -12.85 14.55
N SER A 533 30.07 -12.28 15.45
CA SER A 533 29.76 -12.90 16.75
C SER A 533 28.47 -12.34 17.37
N ALA A 534 27.95 -13.03 18.37
CA ALA A 534 26.79 -12.59 19.18
C ALA A 534 27.11 -11.38 20.09
N THR A 535 28.35 -11.00 20.22
CA THR A 535 28.83 -9.93 21.14
C THR A 535 29.56 -8.80 20.43
N THR A 536 29.80 -8.93 19.14
CA THR A 536 30.37 -7.85 18.32
C THR A 536 29.23 -7.02 17.75
N PHE A 537 28.98 -5.87 18.39
CA PHE A 537 27.87 -4.99 17.97
C PHE A 537 28.33 -4.01 16.88
N GLN A 538 27.43 -3.78 15.92
CA GLN A 538 27.53 -2.77 14.88
C GLN A 538 26.29 -1.87 14.97
N THR A 539 26.48 -0.58 14.76
CA THR A 539 25.36 0.38 14.67
C THR A 539 24.77 0.38 13.28
N LEU A 540 23.47 0.13 13.18
CA LEU A 540 22.68 0.31 11.97
C LEU A 540 21.83 1.57 12.12
N ARG A 541 21.85 2.43 11.11
CA ARG A 541 20.99 3.58 11.07
C ARG A 541 19.71 3.24 10.31
N CYS A 542 18.58 3.55 10.91
CA CYS A 542 17.23 3.35 10.38
C CYS A 542 16.56 4.72 10.28
N PRO A 543 16.56 5.37 9.12
CA PRO A 543 15.82 6.63 8.94
C PRO A 543 14.34 6.42 9.22
N MET A 544 13.72 7.40 9.86
CA MET A 544 12.27 7.38 10.03
C MET A 544 11.60 7.76 8.71
N THR A 545 10.55 7.07 8.36
CA THR A 545 9.81 7.29 7.09
C THR A 545 8.95 8.55 7.09
N GLU A 546 8.58 9.03 8.29
CA GLU A 546 7.74 10.21 8.51
C GLU A 546 8.21 10.98 9.75
N PRO A 547 7.92 12.30 9.83
CA PRO A 547 8.17 13.09 11.05
C PRO A 547 7.38 12.54 12.23
N LEU A 548 7.98 12.54 13.42
CA LEU A 548 7.28 12.27 14.68
C LEU A 548 6.58 13.55 15.17
N THR A 549 5.43 13.37 15.78
CA THR A 549 4.73 14.46 16.50
C THR A 549 5.13 14.47 17.96
N ALA A 550 5.13 15.65 18.59
CA ALA A 550 5.36 15.76 20.02
C ALA A 550 4.25 15.05 20.82
N GLY A 551 4.62 14.41 21.92
CA GLY A 551 3.72 13.73 22.82
C GLY A 551 4.02 12.25 23.01
N ARG A 552 3.04 11.54 23.55
CA ARG A 552 3.15 10.12 23.90
C ARG A 552 2.98 9.22 22.68
N HIS A 553 3.97 8.35 22.45
CA HIS A 553 3.96 7.31 21.43
C HIS A 553 4.15 5.94 22.05
N THR A 554 3.71 4.91 21.35
CA THR A 554 4.04 3.51 21.68
C THR A 554 4.58 2.83 20.44
N PHE A 555 5.88 2.82 20.34
CA PHE A 555 6.58 2.13 19.25
C PHE A 555 6.57 0.62 19.47
N CYS A 556 6.45 -0.12 18.38
CA CYS A 556 6.59 -1.57 18.34
C CYS A 556 7.80 -1.94 17.48
N LEU A 557 8.83 -2.51 18.11
CA LEU A 557 9.95 -3.10 17.40
C LEU A 557 9.56 -4.52 16.98
N ASN A 558 9.44 -4.74 15.68
CA ASN A 558 9.03 -6.03 15.10
C ASN A 558 10.26 -6.77 14.55
N ILE A 559 10.36 -8.06 14.83
CA ILE A 559 11.42 -8.96 14.35
C ILE A 559 10.84 -9.80 13.22
N ASP A 560 11.02 -9.34 11.98
CA ASP A 560 10.50 -10.03 10.80
C ASP A 560 11.23 -11.35 10.53
N LYS A 561 12.55 -11.33 10.74
CA LYS A 561 13.40 -12.52 10.71
C LYS A 561 14.44 -12.45 11.81
N GLY A 562 14.42 -13.40 12.72
CA GLY A 562 15.28 -13.46 13.87
C GLY A 562 16.70 -13.99 13.58
N GLY A 563 17.40 -14.44 14.62
CA GLY A 563 18.75 -14.98 14.54
C GLY A 563 19.84 -13.98 14.92
N PHE A 564 19.47 -12.83 15.45
CA PHE A 564 20.39 -11.75 15.83
C PHE A 564 20.07 -11.20 17.22
N TYR A 565 20.88 -10.28 17.70
CA TYR A 565 20.79 -9.62 18.99
C TYR A 565 20.68 -8.11 18.81
N ILE A 566 19.93 -7.44 19.67
CA ILE A 566 19.86 -5.98 19.77
C ILE A 566 20.28 -5.56 21.16
N LYS A 567 21.12 -4.52 21.27
CA LYS A 567 21.55 -3.98 22.57
C LYS A 567 20.78 -2.73 22.93
N SER A 568 20.68 -1.77 22.01
CA SER A 568 20.03 -0.49 22.24
C SER A 568 19.50 0.14 20.95
N MET A 569 18.60 1.10 21.12
CA MET A 569 18.08 1.97 20.08
C MET A 569 18.30 3.42 20.51
N THR A 570 19.02 4.20 19.70
CA THR A 570 19.24 5.63 19.94
C THR A 570 18.41 6.43 18.95
N PHE A 571 17.47 7.20 19.46
CA PHE A 571 16.69 8.14 18.65
C PHE A 571 17.37 9.49 18.64
N LYS A 572 17.59 10.04 17.44
CA LYS A 572 18.21 11.35 17.22
C LYS A 572 17.25 12.24 16.45
N ALA A 573 17.01 13.44 16.93
CA ALA A 573 16.34 14.47 16.15
C ALA A 573 17.25 14.92 15.00
N LEU A 574 16.70 15.00 13.81
CA LEU A 574 17.42 15.46 12.63
C LEU A 574 17.03 16.93 12.36
N PRO A 575 17.95 17.89 12.50
CA PRO A 575 17.65 19.26 12.17
C PRO A 575 17.43 19.41 10.67
N GLU A 576 16.48 20.26 10.30
CA GLU A 576 16.36 20.73 8.92
C GLU A 576 17.63 21.54 8.58
N VAL A 577 18.35 21.11 7.56
CA VAL A 577 19.63 21.76 7.19
C VAL A 577 19.36 23.05 6.43
N GLU A 578 19.82 24.19 6.97
CA GLU A 578 19.77 25.46 6.25
C GLU A 578 20.83 25.51 5.14
N LEU A 579 20.40 25.86 3.93
CA LEU A 579 21.29 26.07 2.78
C LEU A 579 21.17 27.52 2.27
N PRO A 580 22.29 28.19 1.94
CA PRO A 580 23.69 27.72 1.92
C PRO A 580 24.20 27.31 3.32
N GLY A 581 24.92 26.21 3.38
CA GLY A 581 25.40 25.62 4.64
C GLY A 581 26.12 24.31 4.42
N THR A 582 26.50 23.64 5.50
CA THR A 582 27.16 22.33 5.49
C THR A 582 26.15 21.25 5.91
N LEU A 583 26.20 20.14 5.23
CA LEU A 583 25.39 18.95 5.40
C LEU A 583 26.37 17.80 5.67
N GLU A 584 26.29 17.20 6.85
CA GLU A 584 27.06 16.02 7.18
C GLU A 584 26.40 14.81 6.48
N ALA A 585 27.20 13.96 5.85
CA ALA A 585 26.65 12.94 4.95
C ALA A 585 25.84 11.87 5.69
N GLU A 586 26.16 11.63 6.96
CA GLU A 586 25.42 10.70 7.81
C GLU A 586 24.07 11.24 8.31
N ASP A 587 23.81 12.55 8.22
CA ASP A 587 22.56 13.18 8.73
C ASP A 587 21.40 13.13 7.74
N PHE A 588 21.36 12.11 6.89
CA PHE A 588 20.25 11.94 5.94
C PHE A 588 18.93 11.60 6.65
N THR A 589 17.84 12.10 6.09
CA THR A 589 16.49 11.90 6.61
C THR A 589 15.80 10.68 6.02
N ASN A 590 16.24 10.22 4.85
CA ASN A 590 15.77 9.04 4.18
C ASN A 590 16.90 8.47 3.31
N GLY A 591 16.91 7.16 3.07
CA GLY A 591 17.94 6.56 2.23
C GLY A 591 17.82 5.06 2.15
N ASP A 592 18.53 4.48 1.18
CA ASP A 592 18.54 3.05 0.97
C ASP A 592 19.90 2.52 0.51
N GLY A 593 20.26 1.36 1.03
CA GLY A 593 21.49 0.63 0.71
C GLY A 593 22.76 1.19 1.35
N VAL A 594 22.75 2.43 1.82
CA VAL A 594 23.96 3.13 2.30
C VAL A 594 24.45 2.62 3.65
N ASN A 595 25.76 2.51 3.77
CA ASN A 595 26.43 2.17 5.02
C ASN A 595 27.00 3.43 5.69
N ILE A 596 26.81 3.55 7.01
CA ILE A 596 27.52 4.54 7.83
C ILE A 596 28.67 3.85 8.51
N ILE A 597 29.85 4.38 8.30
CA ILE A 597 31.10 3.86 8.89
C ILE A 597 31.88 4.98 9.56
N SER A 598 32.82 4.61 10.44
CA SER A 598 33.79 5.57 10.97
C SER A 598 34.77 5.99 9.88
N GLY A 599 34.96 7.30 9.68
CA GLY A 599 35.91 7.86 8.70
C GLY A 599 36.12 9.33 8.92
N ASN A 600 37.23 9.88 8.47
CA ASN A 600 37.61 11.31 8.55
C ASN A 600 37.45 11.95 9.95
N GLY A 601 37.58 11.15 11.01
CA GLY A 601 37.40 11.61 12.39
C GLY A 601 35.99 11.69 12.92
N GLY A 602 35.01 11.25 12.14
CA GLY A 602 33.56 11.19 12.45
C GLY A 602 32.87 9.96 11.85
N LEU A 603 31.63 10.14 11.46
CA LEU A 603 30.86 9.18 10.66
C LEU A 603 30.83 9.66 9.20
N VAL A 604 30.71 8.72 8.26
CA VAL A 604 30.66 9.01 6.83
C VAL A 604 29.72 8.02 6.12
N LEU A 605 29.15 8.38 4.98
CA LEU A 605 28.60 7.40 4.05
C LEU A 605 29.77 6.64 3.46
N GLY A 606 29.85 5.33 3.72
CA GLY A 606 31.02 4.54 3.41
C GLY A 606 30.76 3.31 2.55
N ASN A 607 31.80 2.91 1.81
CA ASN A 607 31.75 1.73 0.94
C ASN A 607 30.58 1.77 -0.03
N THR A 608 30.28 2.94 -0.58
CA THR A 608 29.09 3.15 -1.41
C THR A 608 29.03 2.22 -2.61
N THR A 609 27.83 1.78 -2.94
CA THR A 609 27.51 0.93 -4.09
C THR A 609 26.64 1.67 -5.10
N SER A 610 26.76 1.36 -6.39
CA SER A 610 25.95 1.99 -7.42
C SER A 610 24.46 1.71 -7.21
N GLY A 611 23.63 2.74 -7.30
CA GLY A 611 22.18 2.66 -7.10
C GLY A 611 21.72 3.05 -5.70
N GLU A 612 22.62 3.11 -4.71
CA GLU A 612 22.30 3.63 -3.38
C GLU A 612 21.96 5.11 -3.41
N TRP A 613 21.16 5.57 -2.46
CA TRP A 613 20.78 6.99 -2.38
C TRP A 613 20.47 7.41 -0.94
N VAL A 614 20.58 8.73 -0.69
CA VAL A 614 20.17 9.38 0.56
C VAL A 614 19.46 10.70 0.27
N GLU A 615 18.55 11.09 1.15
CA GLU A 615 17.81 12.34 1.12
C GLU A 615 18.00 13.15 2.40
N TYR A 616 17.98 14.47 2.26
CA TYR A 616 18.12 15.40 3.35
C TYR A 616 16.99 16.43 3.28
N ALA A 617 16.29 16.67 4.39
CA ALA A 617 15.39 17.81 4.50
C ALA A 617 16.22 19.10 4.58
N VAL A 618 16.01 20.00 3.64
CA VAL A 618 16.75 21.25 3.54
C VAL A 618 15.82 22.46 3.45
N ASN A 619 16.21 23.55 4.09
CA ASN A 619 15.57 24.85 3.96
C ASN A 619 16.49 25.80 3.20
N ILE A 620 16.12 26.16 1.99
CA ILE A 620 16.87 27.11 1.19
C ILE A 620 16.54 28.52 1.68
N THR A 621 17.47 29.14 2.38
CA THR A 621 17.30 30.51 2.91
C THR A 621 17.60 31.58 1.87
N GLU A 622 18.50 31.28 0.93
CA GLU A 622 18.92 32.18 -0.14
C GLU A 622 18.64 31.57 -1.52
N PRO A 623 17.75 32.16 -2.34
CA PRO A 623 17.51 31.68 -3.69
C PRO A 623 18.70 31.95 -4.60
N GLY A 624 19.03 31.01 -5.47
CA GLY A 624 20.15 31.11 -6.42
C GLY A 624 19.71 31.17 -7.87
N LYS A 625 20.31 32.10 -8.64
CA LYS A 625 20.23 32.13 -10.10
C LYS A 625 21.24 31.10 -10.69
N PHE A 626 21.19 30.91 -11.98
CA PHE A 626 22.15 30.10 -12.74
C PHE A 626 23.61 30.44 -12.37
N GLY A 627 24.36 29.44 -11.86
CA GLY A 627 25.78 29.59 -11.53
C GLY A 627 26.12 30.34 -10.24
N THR A 628 25.12 30.74 -9.43
CA THR A 628 25.37 31.43 -8.14
C THR A 628 25.72 30.49 -7.00
N TYR A 629 25.31 29.22 -7.11
CA TYR A 629 25.67 28.18 -6.15
C TYR A 629 26.91 27.41 -6.58
N SER A 630 27.72 27.03 -5.59
CA SER A 630 28.83 26.11 -5.72
C SER A 630 28.77 25.07 -4.60
N TYR A 631 29.48 23.98 -4.77
CA TYR A 631 29.60 22.94 -3.75
C TYR A 631 31.05 22.64 -3.41
N GLU A 632 31.26 22.20 -2.17
CA GLU A 632 32.45 21.54 -1.66
C GLU A 632 32.03 20.19 -1.10
N ALA A 633 32.46 19.08 -1.72
CA ALA A 633 32.22 17.73 -1.26
C ALA A 633 33.50 17.13 -0.69
N THR A 634 33.51 16.75 0.58
CA THR A 634 34.62 16.04 1.21
C THR A 634 34.44 14.55 0.97
N VAL A 635 35.30 13.94 0.19
CA VAL A 635 35.15 12.59 -0.37
C VAL A 635 36.47 11.82 -0.38
N SER A 636 36.39 10.48 -0.40
CA SER A 636 37.52 9.60 -0.64
C SER A 636 37.14 8.44 -1.59
N SER A 637 38.11 7.93 -2.32
CA SER A 637 37.94 6.72 -3.16
C SER A 637 39.30 6.05 -3.41
N ALA A 638 39.30 4.71 -3.44
CA ALA A 638 40.46 3.92 -3.85
C ALA A 638 40.41 3.51 -5.34
N VAL A 639 39.36 3.91 -6.04
CA VAL A 639 39.10 3.56 -7.45
C VAL A 639 38.81 4.78 -8.30
N GLU A 640 39.05 4.66 -9.61
CA GLU A 640 38.68 5.71 -10.56
C GLU A 640 37.20 5.63 -10.94
N GLY A 641 36.61 6.78 -11.24
CA GLY A 641 35.26 6.87 -11.84
C GLY A 641 34.11 6.82 -10.86
N SER A 642 34.37 6.74 -9.55
CA SER A 642 33.30 6.89 -8.55
C SER A 642 32.58 8.22 -8.71
N SER A 643 31.27 8.24 -8.53
CA SER A 643 30.48 9.47 -8.75
C SER A 643 29.11 9.40 -8.09
N PHE A 644 28.59 10.57 -7.72
CA PHE A 644 27.22 10.71 -7.25
C PHE A 644 26.53 11.93 -7.88
N LYS A 645 25.22 11.83 -8.06
CA LYS A 645 24.35 12.87 -8.60
C LYS A 645 23.63 13.58 -7.46
N MET A 646 23.60 14.91 -7.49
CA MET A 646 22.79 15.74 -6.60
C MET A 646 21.49 16.13 -7.33
N THR A 647 20.36 15.95 -6.68
CA THR A 647 19.04 16.35 -7.19
C THR A 647 18.29 17.08 -6.09
N LEU A 648 17.70 18.23 -6.41
CA LEU A 648 16.82 18.96 -5.51
C LEU A 648 15.38 18.67 -5.89
N ILE A 649 14.57 18.25 -4.93
CA ILE A 649 13.15 17.96 -5.09
C ILE A 649 12.37 19.08 -4.41
N GLU A 650 11.66 19.87 -5.21
CA GLU A 650 10.85 20.99 -4.73
C GLU A 650 9.59 20.45 -4.01
N SER A 651 8.92 21.28 -3.23
CA SER A 651 7.73 20.89 -2.45
C SER A 651 6.55 20.41 -3.29
N ASP A 652 6.54 20.68 -4.60
CA ASP A 652 5.55 20.20 -5.56
C ASP A 652 5.96 18.86 -6.24
N GLY A 653 7.07 18.25 -5.80
CA GLY A 653 7.64 17.03 -6.37
C GLY A 653 8.51 17.26 -7.62
N THR A 654 8.72 18.50 -8.06
CA THR A 654 9.55 18.79 -9.22
C THR A 654 11.02 18.51 -8.93
N GLU A 655 11.63 17.58 -9.67
CA GLU A 655 13.05 17.25 -9.56
C GLU A 655 13.94 18.18 -10.41
N LYS A 656 15.01 18.68 -9.81
CA LYS A 656 16.02 19.53 -10.47
C LYS A 656 17.41 18.97 -10.22
N SER A 657 18.09 18.57 -11.28
CA SER A 657 19.47 18.12 -11.18
C SER A 657 20.40 19.30 -10.85
N LEU A 658 21.15 19.17 -9.76
CA LEU A 658 22.21 20.12 -9.39
C LEU A 658 23.56 19.74 -10.01
N GLY A 659 23.67 18.56 -10.63
CA GLY A 659 24.86 18.06 -11.30
C GLY A 659 25.38 16.76 -10.72
N THR A 660 26.41 16.20 -11.36
CA THR A 660 27.11 14.98 -10.93
C THR A 660 28.50 15.37 -10.42
N VAL A 661 28.83 14.84 -9.24
CA VAL A 661 30.14 14.96 -8.64
C VAL A 661 30.96 13.74 -8.99
N THR A 662 32.03 13.91 -9.74
CA THR A 662 33.02 12.85 -9.99
C THR A 662 34.02 12.86 -8.83
N VAL A 663 34.10 11.75 -8.08
CA VAL A 663 34.99 11.59 -6.95
C VAL A 663 36.39 11.25 -7.46
N PRO A 664 37.45 11.99 -7.07
CA PRO A 664 38.80 11.66 -7.46
C PRO A 664 39.28 10.39 -6.77
N ASN A 665 40.13 9.62 -7.43
CA ASN A 665 40.86 8.56 -6.76
C ASN A 665 41.88 9.19 -5.78
N THR A 666 41.64 9.01 -4.48
CA THR A 666 42.48 9.54 -3.43
C THR A 666 43.55 8.54 -2.94
N GLY A 667 43.61 7.38 -3.59
CA GLY A 667 44.54 6.28 -3.26
C GLY A 667 44.04 5.37 -2.12
N SER A 668 43.06 5.82 -1.33
CA SER A 668 42.52 5.06 -0.20
C SER A 668 41.15 5.61 0.21
N LEU A 669 40.29 4.75 0.71
CA LEU A 669 39.00 5.16 1.33
C LEU A 669 39.20 5.95 2.64
N ASN A 670 40.39 5.97 3.21
CA ASN A 670 40.73 6.71 4.42
C ASN A 670 41.42 8.07 4.12
N THR A 671 41.67 8.40 2.86
CA THR A 671 42.30 9.65 2.44
C THR A 671 41.28 10.56 1.81
N TYR A 672 40.84 11.59 2.53
CA TYR A 672 39.80 12.49 2.08
C TYR A 672 40.34 13.71 1.36
N GLN A 673 39.62 14.16 0.33
CA GLN A 673 39.91 15.39 -0.41
C GLN A 673 38.60 16.17 -0.62
N VAL A 674 38.74 17.49 -0.77
CA VAL A 674 37.61 18.36 -1.09
C VAL A 674 37.48 18.50 -2.60
N LYS A 675 36.36 18.06 -3.15
CA LYS A 675 35.97 18.24 -4.55
C LYS A 675 35.04 19.44 -4.66
N THR A 676 35.39 20.42 -5.48
CA THR A 676 34.59 21.65 -5.70
C THR A 676 33.93 21.67 -7.08
N GLY A 677 32.81 22.34 -7.21
CA GLY A 677 32.16 22.59 -8.50
C GLY A 677 31.09 23.66 -8.43
N LYS A 678 30.60 24.11 -9.59
CA LYS A 678 29.49 25.07 -9.71
C LYS A 678 28.19 24.38 -10.01
N ILE A 679 27.08 24.92 -9.49
CA ILE A 679 25.73 24.49 -9.76
C ILE A 679 25.09 25.47 -10.75
N PHE A 680 24.69 24.95 -11.89
CA PHE A 680 24.10 25.77 -12.97
C PHE A 680 22.58 25.73 -13.00
N THR A 681 21.96 25.09 -12.02
CA THR A 681 20.50 25.02 -11.84
C THR A 681 20.03 26.15 -10.94
N PRO A 682 19.00 26.91 -11.30
CA PRO A 682 18.39 27.87 -10.40
C PRO A 682 17.77 27.17 -9.18
N ILE A 683 18.03 27.70 -7.99
CA ILE A 683 17.55 27.15 -6.72
C ILE A 683 16.54 28.13 -6.12
N LYS A 684 15.34 27.65 -5.79
CA LYS A 684 14.27 28.42 -5.16
C LYS A 684 14.43 28.44 -3.64
N LYS A 685 13.93 29.50 -3.00
CA LYS A 685 13.83 29.61 -1.53
C LYS A 685 12.73 28.67 -1.00
N GLY A 686 12.93 28.14 0.21
CA GLY A 686 11.96 27.36 0.97
C GLY A 686 12.39 25.94 1.24
N LYS A 687 11.50 25.18 1.86
CA LYS A 687 11.70 23.76 2.22
C LYS A 687 11.69 22.89 0.99
N GLN A 688 12.69 22.01 0.88
CA GLN A 688 12.91 21.12 -0.25
C GLN A 688 13.64 19.87 0.25
N THR A 689 13.79 18.87 -0.62
CA THR A 689 14.59 17.67 -0.34
C THR A 689 15.81 17.66 -1.25
N LEU A 690 17.00 17.52 -0.68
CA LEU A 690 18.23 17.29 -1.45
C LEU A 690 18.51 15.79 -1.47
N ARG A 691 18.52 15.18 -2.66
CA ARG A 691 18.84 13.76 -2.85
C ARG A 691 20.25 13.61 -3.44
N ILE A 692 21.03 12.68 -2.88
CA ILE A 692 22.31 12.20 -3.40
C ILE A 692 22.10 10.78 -3.89
N ASN A 693 22.29 10.53 -5.19
CA ASN A 693 22.24 9.19 -5.78
C ASN A 693 23.67 8.74 -6.13
N ILE A 694 24.09 7.59 -5.68
CA ILE A 694 25.36 6.98 -6.04
C ILE A 694 25.26 6.42 -7.46
N VAL A 695 25.92 7.06 -8.41
CA VAL A 695 25.93 6.64 -9.81
C VAL A 695 26.95 5.51 -10.01
N ASN A 696 28.18 5.74 -9.57
CA ASN A 696 29.23 4.73 -9.54
C ASN A 696 29.80 4.67 -8.12
N GLY A 697 29.64 3.51 -7.48
CA GLY A 697 30.08 3.30 -6.10
C GLY A 697 31.61 3.29 -5.91
N GLY A 698 32.06 2.84 -4.73
CA GLY A 698 33.47 2.72 -4.38
C GLY A 698 34.07 4.00 -3.79
N CYS A 699 33.25 4.89 -3.27
CA CYS A 699 33.68 6.10 -2.56
C CYS A 699 33.10 6.19 -1.16
N ASN A 700 33.68 7.04 -0.32
CA ASN A 700 33.10 7.52 0.91
C ASN A 700 32.79 9.01 0.77
N ILE A 701 31.71 9.47 1.40
CA ILE A 701 31.28 10.87 1.43
C ILE A 701 31.18 11.28 2.90
N ASP A 702 31.94 12.29 3.30
CA ASP A 702 31.96 12.83 4.66
C ASP A 702 30.92 13.96 4.80
N LYS A 703 31.01 14.97 3.93
CA LYS A 703 30.09 16.11 3.95
C LYS A 703 29.96 16.81 2.61
N LEU A 704 28.86 17.52 2.48
CA LEU A 704 28.57 18.39 1.34
C LEU A 704 28.26 19.80 1.83
N LYS A 705 29.04 20.79 1.40
CA LYS A 705 28.76 22.19 1.68
C LYS A 705 28.25 22.89 0.43
N LEU A 706 27.10 23.50 0.51
CA LEU A 706 26.57 24.39 -0.54
C LEU A 706 26.83 25.84 -0.18
N ILE A 707 27.38 26.59 -1.13
CA ILE A 707 27.80 27.96 -0.95
C ILE A 707 27.04 28.81 -1.97
N CYS A 708 26.28 29.80 -1.51
CA CYS A 708 25.72 30.81 -2.39
C CYS A 708 26.68 32.00 -2.43
N ALA A 709 27.06 32.43 -3.63
CA ALA A 709 27.84 33.64 -3.79
C ALA A 709 26.92 34.85 -3.53
N THR A 710 26.77 35.23 -2.25
CA THR A 710 26.20 36.53 -1.84
C THR A 710 27.26 37.62 -2.00
N GLY A 711 27.86 37.72 -3.16
CA GLY A 711 28.62 38.91 -3.54
C GLY A 711 27.63 39.89 -4.15
N ILE A 712 27.52 41.10 -3.61
CA ILE A 712 27.29 42.24 -4.44
C ILE A 712 28.16 41.98 -5.68
N ILE A 713 27.55 41.59 -6.80
CA ILE A 713 28.14 41.82 -8.09
C ILE A 713 28.19 43.34 -8.08
N SER A 714 29.37 43.88 -7.68
CA SER A 714 29.68 45.28 -7.95
C SER A 714 29.19 45.48 -9.35
N ALA A 715 28.40 46.54 -9.54
CA ALA A 715 27.97 47.01 -10.84
C ALA A 715 29.24 47.45 -11.60
N GLU A 716 30.02 46.49 -12.01
CA GLU A 716 31.09 46.64 -12.94
C GLU A 716 30.75 45.78 -14.13
N THR A 717 30.44 46.54 -15.18
CA THR A 717 30.06 46.11 -16.52
C THR A 717 28.66 45.52 -16.65
N GLU A 718 27.68 46.39 -16.95
CA GLU A 718 26.80 46.13 -18.07
C GLU A 718 27.68 45.60 -19.20
N GLN A 719 27.87 44.30 -19.22
CA GLN A 719 28.39 43.67 -20.42
C GLN A 719 27.30 43.82 -21.47
N THR A 720 27.50 44.77 -22.32
CA THR A 720 26.81 44.94 -23.58
C THR A 720 26.68 43.53 -24.24
N ALA A 721 25.55 42.89 -24.01
CA ALA A 721 25.13 41.81 -24.91
C ALA A 721 25.10 42.46 -26.29
N THR A 722 26.00 42.10 -27.18
CA THR A 722 25.93 42.54 -28.55
C THR A 722 24.55 42.22 -29.07
N GLU A 723 23.93 43.15 -29.80
CA GLU A 723 22.60 42.99 -30.37
C GLU A 723 22.42 41.56 -30.92
N ALA A 724 21.34 40.88 -30.47
CA ALA A 724 21.07 39.51 -30.90
C ALA A 724 20.95 39.45 -32.41
N GLN A 725 21.78 38.65 -33.03
CA GLN A 725 21.70 38.37 -34.49
C GLN A 725 20.72 37.24 -34.71
N TRP A 726 19.79 37.42 -35.62
CA TRP A 726 18.76 36.46 -35.93
C TRP A 726 19.06 35.72 -37.25
N PHE A 727 18.78 34.43 -37.27
CA PHE A 727 18.92 33.59 -38.43
C PHE A 727 17.71 32.68 -38.60
N SER A 728 17.35 32.39 -39.81
CA SER A 728 16.40 31.33 -40.16
C SER A 728 16.99 29.93 -39.90
N PRO A 729 16.19 28.88 -39.83
CA PRO A 729 16.67 27.51 -39.58
C PRO A 729 17.67 26.99 -40.62
N ASP A 730 17.63 27.54 -41.84
CA ASP A 730 18.57 27.25 -42.94
C ASP A 730 19.86 28.10 -42.88
N GLY A 731 20.03 28.90 -41.82
CA GLY A 731 21.25 29.69 -41.54
C GLY A 731 21.30 31.05 -42.21
N ARG A 732 20.24 31.53 -42.86
CA ARG A 732 20.18 32.85 -43.47
C ARG A 732 19.98 33.90 -42.41
N ARG A 733 20.79 35.00 -42.41
CA ARG A 733 20.66 36.11 -41.49
C ARG A 733 19.36 36.90 -41.70
N LEU A 734 18.64 37.16 -40.60
CA LEU A 734 17.39 37.92 -40.57
C LEU A 734 17.63 39.29 -39.94
N SER A 735 16.91 40.30 -40.38
CA SER A 735 16.92 41.64 -39.79
C SER A 735 16.13 41.73 -38.47
N ALA A 736 15.17 40.80 -38.29
CA ALA A 736 14.37 40.62 -37.06
C ALA A 736 13.82 39.18 -37.03
N PRO A 737 13.42 38.67 -35.82
CA PRO A 737 12.83 37.33 -35.73
C PRO A 737 11.50 37.24 -36.47
N GLN A 738 11.31 36.16 -37.20
CA GLN A 738 10.08 35.87 -37.97
C GLN A 738 9.16 34.90 -37.22
N LYS A 739 7.89 34.80 -37.62
CA LYS A 739 6.97 33.82 -37.07
C LYS A 739 7.46 32.39 -37.37
N GLY A 740 7.56 31.56 -36.34
CA GLY A 740 8.10 30.21 -36.41
C GLY A 740 9.49 30.07 -35.76
N LEU A 741 10.23 29.02 -36.13
CA LEU A 741 11.55 28.72 -35.58
C LEU A 741 12.61 29.70 -36.11
N ASN A 742 13.32 30.35 -35.17
CA ASN A 742 14.47 31.21 -35.47
C ASN A 742 15.69 30.73 -34.67
N LEU A 743 16.89 31.09 -35.14
CA LEU A 743 18.13 30.92 -34.41
C LEU A 743 18.61 32.32 -33.93
N GLU A 744 18.70 32.46 -32.63
CA GLU A 744 19.26 33.67 -32.04
C GLU A 744 20.72 33.42 -31.66
N ARG A 745 21.60 34.29 -32.15
CA ARG A 745 23.03 34.24 -31.89
C ARG A 745 23.46 35.46 -31.13
N THR A 746 23.99 35.25 -29.94
CA THR A 746 24.50 36.32 -29.05
C THR A 746 25.92 35.96 -28.62
N VAL A 747 26.74 36.98 -28.35
CA VAL A 747 28.05 36.78 -27.73
C VAL A 747 27.89 37.07 -26.22
N ILE A 748 28.14 36.07 -25.39
CA ILE A 748 28.12 36.15 -23.94
C ILE A 748 29.51 35.81 -23.43
N ASN A 749 30.16 36.74 -22.73
CA ASN A 749 31.53 36.56 -22.22
C ASN A 749 32.56 36.14 -23.27
N GLY A 750 32.47 36.71 -24.48
CA GLY A 750 33.40 36.42 -25.57
C GLY A 750 33.10 35.06 -26.29
N GLN A 751 32.14 34.29 -25.83
CA GLN A 751 31.71 33.03 -26.49
C GLN A 751 30.41 33.26 -27.27
N THR A 752 30.36 32.78 -28.47
CA THR A 752 29.16 32.80 -29.31
C THR A 752 28.18 31.74 -28.87
N VAL A 753 27.01 32.10 -28.38
CA VAL A 753 25.91 31.21 -28.05
C VAL A 753 24.82 31.31 -29.08
N THR A 754 24.38 30.16 -29.63
CA THR A 754 23.24 30.08 -30.54
C THR A 754 22.11 29.28 -29.90
N ARG A 755 20.92 29.86 -29.78
CA ARG A 755 19.73 29.19 -29.26
C ARG A 755 18.58 29.19 -30.25
N LYS A 756 17.71 28.14 -30.18
CA LYS A 756 16.48 28.07 -30.95
C LYS A 756 15.39 28.87 -30.25
N VAL A 757 14.72 29.76 -30.96
CA VAL A 757 13.62 30.58 -30.45
C VAL A 757 12.42 30.43 -31.39
N ILE A 758 11.26 30.14 -30.84
CA ILE A 758 9.98 30.11 -31.57
C ILE A 758 9.25 31.40 -31.25
N ARG A 759 8.86 32.15 -32.26
CA ARG A 759 8.12 33.39 -32.15
C ARG A 759 6.73 33.26 -32.77
#